data_b677a54146466b490d396ff6a42bcc79
#
_entry.id   b677a54146466b490d396ff6a42bcc79
#
_cell.length_a   1.000
_cell.length_b   1.000
_cell.length_c   1.000
_cell.angle_alpha   90.00
_cell.angle_beta   90.00
_cell.angle_gamma   90.00
#
_symmetry.space_group_name_H-M   'P 1'
#
loop_
_entity.id
_entity.type
_entity.pdbx_description
1 polymer ?
#
loop_
_entity_poly.entity_id
_entity_poly.type
_entity_poly.pdbx_seq_one_letter_code
_entity_poly.pdbx_strand_id
1 'polypeptide(L)'
;MYPSIYLGLYPDGRVGPGKDGSLSNTLAALLEGGEKKTVSNTMTGKFSLSYKPIKDLTLTANLTPTVGTVSIKEMKKAIPVYDAYETDVMLGYVSGYTSNSLSEERRNIKSLEKQFIATYDKTFSKVHNFNAMVGYEDYSYTYETMSGSTNDMSLSSFPYLDLANKNALAVAGNSYQNAYRSFFGRVMYNYDSRYYLQLNAREDGSSRFHKDHRWGFFPSASVGWVISNEKFMQNITPISYLKFRASIGTLGNERIGNYPYQTYISFNNAIMYDSAGSTPQSSMSAAQQDYAYENIHWEKTQSWDIGVDAAFFNNRLDFSADYYYKKTTDMLLSVAIPSFTGYSAPDRNVGKMHTRGWEVKLGWSDRIGDVSYAVSFNISDYKSIIDNLNGKQQFNSDGTIITEGAEYNSWYGYKTAGLFQTAEEVSESALLSASTKPGDVKYVDVSGPDGTPDGIINETYDRVVLGSSLPHYLYGGSISLGWKGLSFSLLFNGVGKQLSRLTESMIRPMQGQWLPAPSVLLNDNGSRNYWSVYNTAEQNAAASYPRLSHQGGEYNNYKMSDYWLKSSAYMRIKNINVGYTVPKKIVSKVGIKGLRVYVNIDDPYCFDSYLSGWDPEAGASTYITRTYTFGVDIKF
;
A
#
# COMPACT_ATOMS: atom_id res chain seq x y z
N MET A 1 10.03 -14.68 -14.89
CA MET A 1 9.88 -15.99 -14.21
C MET A 1 10.64 -17.05 -15.02
N TYR A 2 11.46 -17.88 -14.38
CA TYR A 2 12.23 -18.94 -15.04
C TYR A 2 11.38 -20.20 -15.13
N PRO A 3 11.12 -20.76 -16.32
CA PRO A 3 10.25 -21.93 -16.46
C PRO A 3 10.85 -23.18 -15.80
N SER A 4 10.04 -23.96 -15.11
CA SER A 4 10.46 -25.17 -14.37
C SER A 4 10.96 -26.32 -15.25
N ILE A 5 10.76 -26.25 -16.56
CA ILE A 5 11.22 -27.24 -17.54
C ILE A 5 12.69 -27.06 -17.94
N TYR A 6 13.30 -25.94 -17.61
CA TYR A 6 14.70 -25.68 -17.89
C TYR A 6 15.56 -25.93 -16.64
N LEU A 7 16.69 -26.56 -16.82
CA LEU A 7 17.67 -26.72 -15.76
C LEU A 7 18.33 -25.37 -15.48
N GLY A 8 18.14 -24.86 -14.27
CA GLY A 8 18.81 -23.62 -13.85
C GLY A 8 20.32 -23.79 -13.71
N LEU A 9 20.73 -24.97 -13.22
CA LEU A 9 22.12 -25.38 -13.12
C LEU A 9 22.29 -26.79 -13.66
N TYR A 10 23.41 -27.05 -14.32
CA TYR A 10 23.82 -28.42 -14.68
C TYR A 10 24.32 -29.18 -13.45
N PRO A 11 24.43 -30.53 -13.52
CA PRO A 11 24.91 -31.33 -12.40
C PRO A 11 26.31 -30.96 -11.90
N ASP A 12 27.14 -30.35 -12.75
CA ASP A 12 28.47 -29.85 -12.43
C ASP A 12 28.51 -28.42 -11.88
N GLY A 13 27.32 -27.79 -11.71
CA GLY A 13 27.15 -26.43 -11.17
C GLY A 13 27.21 -25.31 -12.20
N ARG A 14 27.47 -25.61 -13.49
CA ARG A 14 27.44 -24.57 -14.54
C ARG A 14 26.03 -24.10 -14.82
N VAL A 15 25.90 -22.83 -15.22
CA VAL A 15 24.61 -22.18 -15.49
C VAL A 15 24.15 -22.52 -16.89
N GLY A 16 22.95 -23.10 -16.99
CA GLY A 16 22.28 -23.36 -18.26
C GLY A 16 21.52 -22.16 -18.81
N PRO A 17 21.26 -22.11 -20.14
CA PRO A 17 20.41 -21.10 -20.75
C PRO A 17 18.96 -21.26 -20.35
N GLY A 18 18.18 -20.20 -20.49
CA GLY A 18 16.73 -20.24 -20.41
C GLY A 18 16.10 -20.70 -21.72
N LYS A 19 14.83 -20.36 -21.91
CA LYS A 19 14.03 -20.67 -23.07
C LYS A 19 14.71 -20.18 -24.37
N ASP A 20 14.72 -21.04 -25.39
CA ASP A 20 15.23 -20.75 -26.74
C ASP A 20 16.65 -20.17 -26.74
N GLY A 21 17.51 -20.67 -25.83
CA GLY A 21 18.86 -20.15 -25.68
C GLY A 21 18.93 -18.75 -25.02
N SER A 22 17.83 -18.29 -24.42
CA SER A 22 17.83 -16.99 -23.72
C SER A 22 18.81 -17.02 -22.55
N LEU A 23 19.45 -15.88 -22.31
CA LEU A 23 20.41 -15.72 -21.22
C LEU A 23 19.73 -15.38 -19.87
N SER A 24 18.43 -15.61 -19.74
CA SER A 24 17.70 -15.37 -18.49
C SER A 24 17.72 -16.59 -17.59
N ASN A 25 18.33 -16.48 -16.41
CA ASN A 25 18.36 -17.55 -15.42
C ASN A 25 18.22 -16.97 -14.00
N THR A 26 17.00 -17.03 -13.47
CA THR A 26 16.67 -16.46 -12.15
C THR A 26 17.33 -17.23 -11.01
N LEU A 27 17.48 -18.56 -11.13
CA LEU A 27 18.14 -19.38 -10.10
C LEU A 27 19.61 -19.03 -10.00
N ALA A 28 20.31 -18.91 -11.13
CA ALA A 28 21.69 -18.51 -11.15
C ALA A 28 21.87 -17.08 -10.59
N ALA A 29 20.99 -16.14 -10.97
CA ALA A 29 21.02 -14.80 -10.43
C ALA A 29 20.84 -14.75 -8.89
N LEU A 30 20.00 -15.64 -8.34
CA LEU A 30 19.80 -15.75 -6.89
C LEU A 30 21.03 -16.34 -6.16
N LEU A 31 21.67 -17.34 -6.75
CA LEU A 31 22.79 -18.06 -6.12
C LEU A 31 24.14 -17.36 -6.32
N GLU A 32 24.37 -16.83 -7.52
CA GLU A 32 25.68 -16.32 -7.96
C GLU A 32 25.72 -14.80 -8.15
N GLY A 33 24.54 -14.11 -8.15
CA GLY A 33 24.39 -12.73 -8.59
C GLY A 33 25.10 -11.67 -7.75
N GLY A 34 25.64 -12.03 -6.60
CA GLY A 34 26.35 -11.12 -5.71
C GLY A 34 25.54 -10.75 -4.48
N GLU A 35 25.84 -9.60 -3.89
CA GLU A 35 25.25 -9.17 -2.60
C GLU A 35 24.87 -7.71 -2.62
N LYS A 36 23.71 -7.39 -2.03
CA LYS A 36 23.31 -6.03 -1.67
C LYS A 36 23.23 -5.92 -0.17
N LYS A 37 24.13 -5.13 0.43
CA LYS A 37 24.17 -4.85 1.86
C LYS A 37 23.71 -3.43 2.14
N THR A 38 22.68 -3.30 2.96
CA THR A 38 22.20 -1.99 3.45
C THR A 38 22.37 -1.93 4.96
N VAL A 39 23.08 -0.90 5.42
CA VAL A 39 23.26 -0.61 6.85
C VAL A 39 22.64 0.76 7.10
N SER A 40 21.65 0.81 7.96
CA SER A 40 20.97 2.04 8.38
C SER A 40 21.19 2.24 9.87
N ASN A 41 21.73 3.40 10.24
CA ASN A 41 21.89 3.82 11.61
C ASN A 41 21.11 5.11 11.79
N THR A 42 20.25 5.15 12.81
CA THR A 42 19.50 6.36 13.17
C THR A 42 19.66 6.60 14.67
N MET A 43 20.07 7.81 15.02
CA MET A 43 20.16 8.27 16.39
C MET A 43 19.21 9.45 16.56
N THR A 44 18.28 9.32 17.49
CA THR A 44 17.37 10.39 17.90
C THR A 44 17.56 10.67 19.38
N GLY A 45 17.83 11.92 19.71
CA GLY A 45 17.87 12.41 21.08
C GLY A 45 16.67 13.32 21.33
N LYS A 46 16.05 13.20 22.51
CA LYS A 46 15.04 14.16 22.96
C LYS A 46 15.47 14.79 24.27
N PHE A 47 15.65 16.10 24.25
CA PHE A 47 15.95 16.91 25.44
C PHE A 47 14.69 17.71 25.78
N SER A 48 14.17 17.48 26.98
CA SER A 48 12.98 18.17 27.48
C SER A 48 13.31 18.94 28.74
N LEU A 49 12.97 20.21 28.75
CA LEU A 49 13.02 21.06 29.95
C LEU A 49 11.60 21.50 30.28
N SER A 50 11.15 21.15 31.48
CA SER A 50 9.83 21.58 31.98
C SER A 50 10.00 22.46 33.20
N TYR A 51 9.35 23.61 33.20
CA TYR A 51 9.35 24.58 34.26
C TYR A 51 7.92 24.94 34.70
N LYS A 52 7.67 24.93 35.98
CA LYS A 52 6.37 25.28 36.56
C LYS A 52 6.47 26.59 37.35
N PRO A 53 6.25 27.75 36.70
CA PRO A 53 6.31 29.04 37.36
C PRO A 53 5.22 29.21 38.41
N ILE A 54 4.07 28.62 38.21
CA ILE A 54 2.97 28.52 39.17
C ILE A 54 2.37 27.10 39.11
N LYS A 55 1.63 26.73 40.17
CA LYS A 55 1.11 25.37 40.36
C LYS A 55 0.38 24.79 39.12
N ASP A 56 -0.40 25.61 38.45
CA ASP A 56 -1.31 25.18 37.39
C ASP A 56 -0.75 25.43 35.96
N LEU A 57 0.46 26.03 35.83
CA LEU A 57 1.09 26.35 34.54
C LEU A 57 2.40 25.56 34.37
N THR A 58 2.52 24.85 33.27
CA THR A 58 3.73 24.14 32.87
C THR A 58 4.24 24.71 31.54
N LEU A 59 5.48 25.15 31.51
CA LEU A 59 6.21 25.54 30.30
C LEU A 59 7.15 24.41 29.94
N THR A 60 7.10 23.94 28.71
CA THR A 60 7.95 22.84 28.23
C THR A 60 8.68 23.27 26.97
N ALA A 61 10.00 23.08 26.95
CA ALA A 61 10.83 23.22 25.76
C ALA A 61 11.39 21.86 25.38
N ASN A 62 11.16 21.42 24.15
CA ASN A 62 11.68 20.20 23.60
C ASN A 62 12.66 20.50 22.45
N LEU A 63 13.75 19.77 22.42
CA LEU A 63 14.72 19.76 21.33
C LEU A 63 14.96 18.31 20.92
N THR A 64 14.63 17.98 19.66
CA THR A 64 14.71 16.61 19.15
C THR A 64 15.61 16.58 17.89
N PRO A 65 16.93 16.48 18.04
CA PRO A 65 17.83 16.22 16.93
C PRO A 65 17.75 14.73 16.51
N THR A 66 17.73 14.49 15.22
CA THR A 66 17.88 13.17 14.63
C THR A 66 19.00 13.20 13.59
N VAL A 67 19.89 12.23 13.65
CA VAL A 67 20.93 12.00 12.66
C VAL A 67 20.82 10.57 12.15
N GLY A 68 20.68 10.42 10.85
CA GLY A 68 20.62 9.13 10.17
C GLY A 68 21.74 9.00 9.15
N THR A 69 22.32 7.80 9.07
CA THR A 69 23.24 7.43 8.00
C THR A 69 22.80 6.12 7.39
N VAL A 70 22.69 6.08 6.06
CA VAL A 70 22.42 4.84 5.31
C VAL A 70 23.60 4.57 4.39
N SER A 71 24.14 3.37 4.49
CA SER A 71 25.20 2.87 3.65
C SER A 71 24.67 1.70 2.84
N ILE A 72 24.66 1.85 1.53
CA ILE A 72 24.25 0.80 0.60
C ILE A 72 25.47 0.39 -0.19
N LYS A 73 25.73 -0.91 -0.25
CA LYS A 73 26.77 -1.49 -1.08
C LYS A 73 26.16 -2.64 -1.86
N GLU A 74 26.16 -2.55 -3.17
CA GLU A 74 25.62 -3.56 -4.07
C GLU A 74 26.72 -4.03 -5.03
N MET A 75 27.09 -5.30 -4.91
CA MET A 75 28.00 -5.97 -5.80
C MET A 75 27.23 -6.97 -6.65
N LYS A 76 27.30 -6.83 -7.97
CA LYS A 76 26.82 -7.84 -8.93
C LYS A 76 27.99 -8.52 -9.58
N LYS A 77 27.90 -9.84 -9.74
CA LYS A 77 28.91 -10.65 -10.42
C LYS A 77 28.43 -11.00 -11.83
N ALA A 78 29.35 -11.03 -12.78
CA ALA A 78 29.09 -11.60 -14.09
C ALA A 78 28.83 -13.10 -13.96
N ILE A 79 27.75 -13.60 -14.56
CA ILE A 79 27.36 -15.00 -14.49
C ILE A 79 27.40 -15.59 -15.90
N PRO A 80 28.41 -16.39 -16.27
CA PRO A 80 28.50 -17.00 -17.58
C PRO A 80 27.44 -18.10 -17.76
N VAL A 81 26.90 -18.20 -18.96
CA VAL A 81 25.91 -19.21 -19.37
C VAL A 81 26.56 -20.11 -20.39
N TYR A 82 26.39 -21.41 -20.22
CA TYR A 82 27.01 -22.44 -21.05
C TYR A 82 25.98 -23.23 -21.86
N ASP A 83 26.38 -23.75 -23.01
CA ASP A 83 25.52 -24.60 -23.86
C ASP A 83 25.14 -25.91 -23.15
N ALA A 84 23.95 -26.44 -23.51
CA ALA A 84 23.45 -27.66 -22.93
C ALA A 84 24.13 -28.93 -23.42
N TYR A 85 24.64 -28.90 -24.64
CA TYR A 85 25.25 -30.06 -25.31
C TYR A 85 26.76 -29.93 -25.41
N GLU A 86 27.25 -28.75 -25.76
CA GLU A 86 28.67 -28.41 -25.82
C GLU A 86 29.07 -27.66 -24.55
N THR A 87 29.23 -28.38 -23.48
CA THR A 87 29.33 -27.83 -22.12
C THR A 87 30.53 -26.87 -21.90
N ASP A 88 31.51 -26.84 -22.78
CA ASP A 88 32.63 -25.91 -22.72
C ASP A 88 32.40 -24.63 -23.55
N VAL A 89 31.29 -24.56 -24.29
CA VAL A 89 30.92 -23.40 -25.09
C VAL A 89 30.13 -22.42 -24.23
N MET A 90 30.71 -21.25 -24.01
CA MET A 90 30.02 -20.14 -23.34
C MET A 90 29.14 -19.40 -24.32
N LEU A 91 27.84 -19.32 -24.02
CA LEU A 91 26.84 -18.61 -24.83
C LEU A 91 26.77 -17.11 -24.55
N GLY A 92 27.22 -16.67 -23.37
CA GLY A 92 27.19 -15.29 -22.93
C GLY A 92 27.03 -15.21 -21.41
N TYR A 93 26.38 -14.16 -20.95
CA TYR A 93 26.12 -13.93 -19.51
C TYR A 93 24.63 -13.82 -19.21
N VAL A 94 24.26 -14.16 -17.98
CA VAL A 94 22.87 -13.99 -17.51
C VAL A 94 22.44 -12.52 -17.67
N SER A 95 21.25 -12.32 -18.21
CA SER A 95 20.67 -10.98 -18.44
C SER A 95 20.62 -10.16 -17.15
N GLY A 96 21.21 -8.97 -17.16
CA GLY A 96 21.39 -8.13 -15.98
C GLY A 96 22.61 -8.45 -15.09
N TYR A 97 23.41 -9.49 -15.47
CA TYR A 97 24.63 -9.93 -14.80
C TYR A 97 25.77 -10.15 -15.82
N THR A 98 25.92 -9.19 -16.72
CA THR A 98 26.88 -9.27 -17.84
C THR A 98 28.27 -8.86 -17.49
N SER A 99 28.46 -8.14 -16.39
CA SER A 99 29.74 -7.67 -15.91
C SER A 99 29.77 -7.63 -14.39
N ASN A 100 30.95 -7.65 -13.80
CA ASN A 100 31.13 -7.37 -12.40
C ASN A 100 30.90 -5.87 -12.18
N SER A 101 29.87 -5.52 -11.40
CA SER A 101 29.58 -4.13 -11.11
C SER A 101 29.50 -3.88 -9.60
N LEU A 102 29.89 -2.68 -9.19
CA LEU A 102 29.81 -2.22 -7.81
C LEU A 102 29.11 -0.88 -7.76
N SER A 103 28.16 -0.74 -6.84
CA SER A 103 27.54 0.53 -6.48
C SER A 103 27.64 0.75 -4.98
N GLU A 104 28.15 1.89 -4.58
CA GLU A 104 28.16 2.34 -3.19
C GLU A 104 27.43 3.67 -3.07
N GLU A 105 26.49 3.74 -2.13
CA GLU A 105 25.72 4.95 -1.83
C GLU A 105 25.82 5.28 -0.35
N ARG A 106 26.00 6.55 -0.05
CA ARG A 106 25.99 7.11 1.30
C ARG A 106 24.91 8.17 1.37
N ARG A 107 23.99 8.01 2.32
CA ARG A 107 22.93 8.98 2.60
C ARG A 107 23.13 9.53 4.00
N ASN A 108 23.07 10.83 4.12
CA ASN A 108 23.07 11.55 5.40
C ASN A 108 21.71 12.21 5.57
N ILE A 109 21.09 11.96 6.70
CA ILE A 109 19.78 12.48 7.08
C ILE A 109 19.96 13.25 8.36
N LYS A 110 19.52 14.50 8.40
CA LYS A 110 19.52 15.33 9.60
C LYS A 110 18.16 15.95 9.76
N SER A 111 17.59 15.89 10.95
CA SER A 111 16.42 16.69 11.29
C SER A 111 16.57 17.29 12.66
N LEU A 112 15.97 18.45 12.84
CA LEU A 112 15.92 19.15 14.11
C LEU A 112 14.50 19.66 14.32
N GLU A 113 13.87 19.17 15.38
CA GLU A 113 12.59 19.67 15.87
C GLU A 113 12.80 20.48 17.14
N LYS A 114 12.24 21.67 17.18
CA LYS A 114 12.20 22.56 18.34
C LYS A 114 10.75 22.85 18.66
N GLN A 115 10.36 22.63 19.89
CA GLN A 115 8.97 22.79 20.31
C GLN A 115 8.92 23.54 21.65
N PHE A 116 8.05 24.53 21.73
CA PHE A 116 7.75 25.27 22.95
C PHE A 116 6.26 25.17 23.24
N ILE A 117 5.92 24.69 24.44
CA ILE A 117 4.53 24.43 24.84
C ILE A 117 4.29 25.09 26.19
N ALA A 118 3.19 25.83 26.31
CA ALA A 118 2.65 26.29 27.58
C ALA A 118 1.31 25.58 27.83
N THR A 119 1.19 24.89 28.94
CA THR A 119 -0.03 24.18 29.35
C THR A 119 -0.51 24.70 30.69
N TYR A 120 -1.75 25.12 30.74
CA TYR A 120 -2.47 25.50 31.95
C TYR A 120 -3.53 24.46 32.25
N ASP A 121 -3.46 23.85 33.45
CA ASP A 121 -4.36 22.79 33.87
C ASP A 121 -4.92 23.11 35.25
N LYS A 122 -6.26 23.22 35.36
CA LYS A 122 -6.90 23.60 36.63
C LYS A 122 -8.26 22.99 36.80
N THR A 123 -8.51 22.49 37.98
CA THR A 123 -9.83 22.07 38.45
C THR A 123 -10.42 23.12 39.37
N PHE A 124 -11.60 23.68 38.99
CA PHE A 124 -12.36 24.64 39.77
C PHE A 124 -13.56 23.91 40.42
N SER A 125 -13.83 24.25 41.68
CA SER A 125 -15.00 23.74 42.42
C SER A 125 -15.17 22.20 42.36
N LYS A 126 -14.07 21.46 42.14
CA LYS A 126 -14.00 19.98 42.03
C LYS A 126 -14.72 19.37 40.81
N VAL A 127 -15.49 20.13 40.05
CA VAL A 127 -16.32 19.62 38.93
C VAL A 127 -15.98 20.25 37.60
N HIS A 128 -15.29 21.38 37.55
CA HIS A 128 -14.89 22.07 36.34
C HIS A 128 -13.43 21.79 36.06
N ASN A 129 -13.13 20.93 35.11
CA ASN A 129 -11.75 20.64 34.68
C ASN A 129 -11.47 21.43 33.41
N PHE A 130 -10.49 22.31 33.47
CA PHE A 130 -10.07 23.16 32.36
C PHE A 130 -8.59 22.91 32.04
N ASN A 131 -8.30 22.61 30.79
CA ASN A 131 -6.95 22.49 30.26
C ASN A 131 -6.82 23.34 29.02
N ALA A 132 -5.85 24.25 28.99
CA ALA A 132 -5.51 25.08 27.82
C ALA A 132 -4.04 24.89 27.48
N MET A 133 -3.73 24.78 26.22
CA MET A 133 -2.38 24.62 25.72
C MET A 133 -2.17 25.53 24.51
N VAL A 134 -1.02 26.17 24.46
CA VAL A 134 -0.52 26.85 23.25
C VAL A 134 0.89 26.38 22.98
N GLY A 135 1.25 26.26 21.71
CA GLY A 135 2.55 25.76 21.31
C GLY A 135 3.05 26.37 20.02
N TYR A 136 4.36 26.30 19.88
CA TYR A 136 5.12 26.64 18.69
C TYR A 136 6.03 25.48 18.35
N GLU A 137 6.16 25.16 17.08
CA GLU A 137 7.03 24.13 16.55
C GLU A 137 7.79 24.62 15.32
N ASP A 138 9.07 24.29 15.25
CA ASP A 138 9.95 24.57 14.11
C ASP A 138 10.69 23.28 13.78
N TYR A 139 10.52 22.77 12.57
CA TYR A 139 11.14 21.55 12.08
C TYR A 139 11.94 21.83 10.82
N SER A 140 13.14 21.29 10.78
CA SER A 140 13.99 21.29 9.60
C SER A 140 14.49 19.87 9.29
N TYR A 141 14.57 19.55 8.02
CA TYR A 141 15.04 18.29 7.50
C TYR A 141 16.02 18.52 6.36
N THR A 142 17.16 17.85 6.41
CA THR A 142 18.17 17.87 5.36
C THR A 142 18.50 16.45 4.95
N TYR A 143 18.50 16.20 3.66
CA TYR A 143 18.89 14.95 3.04
C TYR A 143 20.04 15.22 2.07
N GLU A 144 21.10 14.42 2.18
CA GLU A 144 22.24 14.46 1.29
C GLU A 144 22.55 13.04 0.85
N THR A 145 22.83 12.84 -0.43
CA THR A 145 23.29 11.56 -0.95
C THR A 145 24.52 11.74 -1.82
N MET A 146 25.40 10.78 -1.74
CA MET A 146 26.56 10.64 -2.63
C MET A 146 26.68 9.17 -3.01
N SER A 147 26.89 8.90 -4.29
CA SER A 147 27.09 7.55 -4.81
C SER A 147 28.25 7.50 -5.78
N GLY A 148 28.91 6.33 -5.77
CA GLY A 148 29.89 5.95 -6.76
C GLY A 148 29.54 4.58 -7.32
N SER A 149 29.69 4.38 -8.61
CA SER A 149 29.42 3.10 -9.24
C SER A 149 30.37 2.80 -10.40
N THR A 150 30.52 1.53 -10.69
CA THR A 150 31.24 1.03 -11.86
C THR A 150 30.55 -0.23 -12.37
N ASN A 151 30.66 -0.49 -13.65
CA ASN A 151 30.27 -1.73 -14.31
C ASN A 151 31.45 -2.58 -14.78
N ASP A 152 32.69 -2.21 -14.37
CA ASP A 152 33.91 -2.89 -14.75
C ASP A 152 34.82 -3.05 -13.53
N MET A 153 34.62 -4.17 -12.81
CA MET A 153 35.41 -4.60 -11.66
C MET A 153 36.26 -5.80 -12.03
N SER A 154 37.59 -5.66 -11.95
CA SER A 154 38.54 -6.76 -12.24
C SER A 154 38.46 -7.87 -11.17
N LEU A 155 38.22 -7.53 -9.90
CA LEU A 155 38.22 -8.45 -8.76
C LEU A 155 36.86 -8.39 -8.00
N SER A 156 35.98 -9.36 -8.25
CA SER A 156 34.68 -9.44 -7.55
C SER A 156 34.81 -9.86 -6.08
N SER A 157 35.92 -10.48 -5.68
CA SER A 157 36.19 -10.88 -4.29
C SER A 157 36.61 -9.72 -3.38
N PHE A 158 37.04 -8.59 -3.95
CA PHE A 158 37.42 -7.37 -3.24
C PHE A 158 36.63 -6.17 -3.80
N PRO A 159 35.35 -6.01 -3.41
CA PRO A 159 34.50 -5.00 -4.01
C PRO A 159 34.76 -3.60 -3.42
N TYR A 160 35.78 -2.94 -3.90
CA TYR A 160 36.15 -1.55 -3.58
C TYR A 160 36.30 -0.73 -4.85
N LEU A 161 35.68 0.45 -4.88
CA LEU A 161 35.68 1.35 -6.04
C LEU A 161 37.10 1.75 -6.49
N ASP A 162 38.08 1.72 -5.58
CA ASP A 162 39.47 2.02 -5.93
C ASP A 162 40.10 0.98 -6.86
N LEU A 163 39.62 -0.26 -6.84
CA LEU A 163 40.03 -1.36 -7.70
C LEU A 163 39.26 -1.43 -9.03
N ALA A 164 38.40 -0.48 -9.29
CA ALA A 164 37.64 -0.39 -10.52
C ALA A 164 38.46 0.23 -11.65
N ASN A 165 38.06 -0.08 -12.89
CA ASN A 165 38.52 0.65 -14.05
C ASN A 165 38.13 2.13 -13.91
N LYS A 166 39.15 3.02 -13.84
CA LYS A 166 38.92 4.45 -13.58
C LYS A 166 38.10 5.14 -14.68
N ASN A 167 38.13 4.62 -15.91
CA ASN A 167 37.36 5.13 -17.03
C ASN A 167 35.86 4.71 -16.98
N ALA A 168 35.50 3.71 -16.15
CA ALA A 168 34.16 3.20 -15.99
C ALA A 168 33.51 3.70 -14.68
N LEU A 169 34.15 4.61 -13.96
CA LEU A 169 33.61 5.18 -12.72
C LEU A 169 32.55 6.26 -13.02
N ALA A 170 31.40 6.13 -12.38
CA ALA A 170 30.35 7.15 -12.34
C ALA A 170 30.16 7.64 -10.91
N VAL A 171 30.01 8.95 -10.76
CA VAL A 171 29.75 9.60 -9.46
C VAL A 171 28.49 10.45 -9.57
N ALA A 172 27.66 10.42 -8.54
CA ALA A 172 26.47 11.26 -8.46
C ALA A 172 26.26 11.75 -7.01
N GLY A 173 25.61 12.89 -6.86
CA GLY A 173 25.27 13.45 -5.57
C GLY A 173 24.06 14.36 -5.67
N ASN A 174 23.26 14.42 -4.61
CA ASN A 174 22.10 15.27 -4.51
C ASN A 174 21.86 15.69 -3.07
N SER A 175 21.24 16.84 -2.88
CA SER A 175 20.82 17.33 -1.56
C SER A 175 19.49 18.09 -1.67
N TYR A 176 18.64 17.93 -0.66
CA TYR A 176 17.46 18.76 -0.51
C TYR A 176 17.17 19.04 0.96
N GLN A 177 16.40 20.11 1.18
CA GLN A 177 15.93 20.51 2.50
C GLN A 177 14.42 20.74 2.44
N ASN A 178 13.75 20.48 3.54
CA ASN A 178 12.40 20.96 3.77
C ASN A 178 12.24 21.37 5.23
N ALA A 179 11.28 22.24 5.45
CA ALA A 179 11.01 22.77 6.78
C ALA A 179 9.52 23.06 6.93
N TYR A 180 9.04 22.97 8.14
CA TYR A 180 7.73 23.50 8.49
C TYR A 180 7.80 24.25 9.83
N ARG A 181 6.87 25.18 9.99
CA ARG A 181 6.69 25.96 11.21
C ARG A 181 5.22 26.00 11.56
N SER A 182 4.92 25.82 12.83
CA SER A 182 3.55 25.65 13.28
C SER A 182 3.26 26.41 14.55
N PHE A 183 2.07 26.98 14.59
CA PHE A 183 1.46 27.53 15.80
C PHE A 183 0.22 26.70 16.12
N PHE A 184 0.06 26.27 17.35
CA PHE A 184 -1.08 25.46 17.71
C PHE A 184 -1.59 25.75 19.10
N GLY A 185 -2.88 25.50 19.29
CA GLY A 185 -3.54 25.66 20.57
C GLY A 185 -4.66 24.65 20.76
N ARG A 186 -4.92 24.33 22.00
CA ARG A 186 -6.01 23.42 22.41
C ARG A 186 -6.63 23.94 23.71
N VAL A 187 -7.96 23.88 23.75
CA VAL A 187 -8.75 24.07 24.96
C VAL A 187 -9.59 22.84 25.18
N MET A 188 -9.48 22.27 26.36
CA MET A 188 -10.35 21.17 26.83
C MET A 188 -11.09 21.60 28.08
N TYR A 189 -12.38 21.32 28.09
CA TYR A 189 -13.21 21.57 29.24
C TYR A 189 -14.08 20.35 29.53
N ASN A 190 -14.13 19.97 30.78
CA ASN A 190 -14.97 18.89 31.28
C ASN A 190 -15.74 19.38 32.49
N TYR A 191 -17.07 19.23 32.45
CA TYR A 191 -17.94 19.50 33.57
C TYR A 191 -18.44 18.19 34.19
N ASP A 192 -18.04 17.96 35.44
CA ASP A 192 -18.49 16.86 36.29
C ASP A 192 -18.40 15.47 35.63
N SER A 193 -17.38 15.25 34.78
CA SER A 193 -17.24 14.02 33.98
C SER A 193 -18.45 13.64 33.14
N ARG A 194 -19.31 14.62 32.85
CA ARG A 194 -20.54 14.45 32.04
C ARG A 194 -20.45 15.12 30.68
N TYR A 195 -20.03 16.38 30.65
CA TYR A 195 -19.96 17.17 29.41
C TYR A 195 -18.52 17.50 29.09
N TYR A 196 -18.12 17.18 27.87
CA TYR A 196 -16.78 17.39 27.36
C TYR A 196 -16.82 18.31 26.15
N LEU A 197 -15.93 19.27 26.13
CA LEU A 197 -15.66 20.15 25.00
C LEU A 197 -14.17 20.17 24.74
N GLN A 198 -13.78 19.99 23.48
CA GLN A 198 -12.40 20.21 23.04
C GLN A 198 -12.40 21.07 21.79
N LEU A 199 -11.57 22.10 21.79
CA LEU A 199 -11.32 22.98 20.65
C LEU A 199 -9.81 22.90 20.35
N ASN A 200 -9.44 22.73 19.09
CA ASN A 200 -8.07 22.80 18.64
C ASN A 200 -7.98 23.75 17.46
N ALA A 201 -6.85 24.44 17.34
CA ALA A 201 -6.49 25.23 16.17
C ALA A 201 -5.02 25.03 15.91
N ARG A 202 -4.66 24.83 14.64
CA ARG A 202 -3.27 24.73 14.19
C ARG A 202 -3.10 25.49 12.89
N GLU A 203 -2.02 26.25 12.81
CA GLU A 203 -1.59 26.95 11.61
C GLU A 203 -0.19 26.47 11.25
N ASP A 204 -0.05 25.87 10.08
CA ASP A 204 1.17 25.24 9.60
C ASP A 204 1.68 25.94 8.35
N GLY A 205 2.96 26.31 8.35
CA GLY A 205 3.65 26.88 7.20
C GLY A 205 4.71 25.93 6.67
N SER A 206 4.58 25.48 5.41
CA SER A 206 5.49 24.54 4.78
C SER A 206 6.37 25.19 3.73
N SER A 207 7.66 24.81 3.68
CA SER A 207 8.60 25.24 2.65
C SER A 207 8.31 24.65 1.26
N ARG A 208 7.42 23.65 1.17
CA ARG A 208 7.01 23.03 -0.10
C ARG A 208 6.16 23.97 -0.96
N PHE A 209 5.55 24.97 -0.35
CA PHE A 209 4.69 25.96 -1.00
C PHE A 209 5.36 27.31 -1.11
N HIS A 210 4.98 28.07 -2.14
CA HIS A 210 5.42 29.45 -2.30
C HIS A 210 5.04 30.30 -1.07
N LYS A 211 5.82 31.34 -0.79
CA LYS A 211 5.65 32.20 0.41
C LYS A 211 4.22 32.70 0.62
N ASP A 212 3.48 32.97 -0.46
CA ASP A 212 2.13 33.52 -0.44
C ASP A 212 1.03 32.47 -0.20
N HIS A 213 1.37 31.17 -0.34
CA HIS A 213 0.45 30.02 -0.20
C HIS A 213 0.89 28.99 0.85
N ARG A 214 1.93 29.31 1.59
CA ARG A 214 2.64 28.44 2.52
C ARG A 214 1.83 28.06 3.76
N TRP A 215 0.95 28.97 4.24
CA TRP A 215 0.26 28.81 5.50
C TRP A 215 -1.12 28.17 5.33
N GLY A 216 -1.40 27.16 6.13
CA GLY A 216 -2.68 26.48 6.22
C GLY A 216 -3.23 26.51 7.64
N PHE A 217 -4.52 26.87 7.80
CA PHE A 217 -5.20 26.89 9.08
C PHE A 217 -6.15 25.70 9.21
N PHE A 218 -6.03 24.95 10.31
CA PHE A 218 -6.67 23.66 10.55
C PHE A 218 -7.36 23.64 11.93
N PRO A 219 -8.59 24.13 12.03
CA PRO A 219 -9.38 24.08 13.26
C PRO A 219 -10.08 22.73 13.44
N SER A 220 -10.35 22.37 14.70
CA SER A 220 -11.25 21.26 15.05
C SER A 220 -11.98 21.50 16.36
N ALA A 221 -13.18 20.93 16.48
CA ALA A 221 -14.00 20.93 17.67
C ALA A 221 -14.59 19.56 17.93
N SER A 222 -14.69 19.16 19.19
CA SER A 222 -15.41 17.95 19.58
C SER A 222 -16.19 18.17 20.87
N VAL A 223 -17.34 17.49 20.96
CA VAL A 223 -18.20 17.46 22.14
C VAL A 223 -18.48 16.02 22.54
N GLY A 224 -18.63 15.79 23.82
CA GLY A 224 -18.99 14.50 24.39
C GLY A 224 -19.96 14.66 25.55
N TRP A 225 -20.95 13.77 25.60
CA TRP A 225 -21.91 13.72 26.69
C TRP A 225 -21.97 12.30 27.25
N VAL A 226 -21.55 12.14 28.50
CA VAL A 226 -21.63 10.88 29.24
C VAL A 226 -22.99 10.82 29.92
N ILE A 227 -23.97 10.28 29.19
CA ILE A 227 -25.36 10.20 29.62
C ILE A 227 -25.51 9.31 30.84
N SER A 228 -24.73 8.22 30.94
CA SER A 228 -24.75 7.33 32.08
C SER A 228 -24.43 8.01 33.42
N ASN A 229 -23.76 9.17 33.40
CA ASN A 229 -23.48 9.94 34.60
C ASN A 229 -24.61 10.89 35.01
N GLU A 230 -25.71 10.95 34.24
CA GLU A 230 -26.87 11.77 34.56
C GLU A 230 -27.74 11.13 35.64
N LYS A 231 -28.38 11.97 36.47
CA LYS A 231 -29.22 11.49 37.58
C LYS A 231 -30.33 10.58 37.14
N PHE A 232 -30.92 10.84 35.96
CA PHE A 232 -32.05 10.03 35.43
C PHE A 232 -31.58 8.63 34.96
N MET A 233 -30.30 8.42 34.75
CA MET A 233 -29.73 7.15 34.31
C MET A 233 -29.31 6.23 35.47
N GLN A 234 -29.18 6.75 36.70
CA GLN A 234 -28.65 6.02 37.85
C GLN A 234 -29.43 4.75 38.21
N ASN A 235 -30.72 4.69 37.88
CA ASN A 235 -31.59 3.55 38.15
C ASN A 235 -31.70 2.56 36.97
N ILE A 236 -30.97 2.82 35.86
CA ILE A 236 -31.01 1.96 34.67
C ILE A 236 -29.84 0.98 34.74
N THR A 237 -30.01 -0.07 35.53
CA THR A 237 -28.97 -1.06 35.87
C THR A 237 -28.34 -1.81 34.68
N PRO A 238 -29.05 -2.08 33.55
CA PRO A 238 -28.43 -2.75 32.41
C PRO A 238 -27.35 -1.92 31.71
N ILE A 239 -27.37 -0.58 31.80
CA ILE A 239 -26.44 0.34 31.14
C ILE A 239 -25.36 0.73 32.14
N SER A 240 -24.14 0.26 31.93
CA SER A 240 -22.98 0.58 32.78
C SER A 240 -22.30 1.88 32.37
N TYR A 241 -22.32 2.17 31.06
CA TYR A 241 -21.75 3.36 30.46
C TYR A 241 -22.48 3.71 29.17
N LEU A 242 -22.73 5.00 28.94
CA LEU A 242 -23.28 5.50 27.69
C LEU A 242 -22.75 6.91 27.44
N LYS A 243 -22.08 7.09 26.30
CA LYS A 243 -21.51 8.37 25.86
C LYS A 243 -21.85 8.62 24.40
N PHE A 244 -22.40 9.80 24.11
CA PHE A 244 -22.45 10.35 22.75
C PHE A 244 -21.28 11.28 22.51
N ARG A 245 -20.78 11.28 21.28
CA ARG A 245 -19.70 12.16 20.83
C ARG A 245 -19.95 12.67 19.42
N ALA A 246 -19.53 13.90 19.18
CA ALA A 246 -19.52 14.48 17.84
C ALA A 246 -18.26 15.31 17.66
N SER A 247 -17.73 15.31 16.47
CA SER A 247 -16.57 16.10 16.12
C SER A 247 -16.64 16.66 14.70
N ILE A 248 -16.02 17.81 14.51
CA ILE A 248 -15.78 18.42 13.21
C ILE A 248 -14.35 18.94 13.18
N GLY A 249 -13.67 18.79 12.05
CA GLY A 249 -12.30 19.29 11.93
C GLY A 249 -11.84 19.40 10.49
N THR A 250 -10.80 20.20 10.29
CA THR A 250 -10.11 20.34 9.02
C THR A 250 -8.68 19.84 9.16
N LEU A 251 -8.21 19.04 8.20
CA LEU A 251 -6.84 18.54 8.10
C LEU A 251 -6.21 19.08 6.81
N GLY A 252 -4.92 19.35 6.85
CA GLY A 252 -4.11 19.71 5.69
C GLY A 252 -3.25 18.55 5.22
N ASN A 253 -3.02 18.47 3.90
CA ASN A 253 -2.05 17.57 3.30
C ASN A 253 -1.10 18.38 2.39
N GLU A 254 0.21 18.15 2.57
CA GLU A 254 1.28 18.76 1.78
C GLU A 254 2.10 17.74 0.98
N ARG A 255 1.55 16.53 0.75
CA ARG A 255 2.29 15.41 0.14
C ARG A 255 2.53 15.64 -1.35
N ILE A 256 3.49 16.53 -1.63
CA ILE A 256 4.02 16.85 -2.96
C ILE A 256 5.55 16.84 -2.92
N GLY A 257 6.19 16.96 -4.09
CA GLY A 257 7.63 17.16 -4.20
C GLY A 257 8.11 18.42 -3.47
N ASN A 258 9.42 18.57 -3.32
CA ASN A 258 9.99 19.78 -2.73
C ASN A 258 9.99 20.91 -3.77
N TYR A 259 9.52 22.09 -3.38
CA TYR A 259 9.61 23.34 -4.17
C TYR A 259 9.01 23.26 -5.60
N PRO A 260 7.80 22.71 -5.83
CA PRO A 260 7.21 22.58 -7.16
C PRO A 260 6.86 23.94 -7.79
N TYR A 261 6.98 25.03 -7.05
CA TYR A 261 6.82 26.40 -7.49
C TYR A 261 8.10 26.99 -8.10
N GLN A 262 9.23 26.26 -8.04
CA GLN A 262 10.51 26.70 -8.60
C GLN A 262 10.76 26.06 -9.96
N THR A 263 11.42 26.78 -10.84
CA THR A 263 11.89 26.26 -12.11
C THR A 263 13.23 25.54 -11.93
N TYR A 264 13.32 24.32 -12.42
CA TYR A 264 14.56 23.53 -12.43
C TYR A 264 15.12 23.46 -13.84
N ILE A 265 16.45 23.52 -13.94
CA ILE A 265 17.18 23.22 -15.16
C ILE A 265 17.80 21.85 -15.01
N SER A 266 17.41 20.93 -15.90
CA SER A 266 17.99 19.58 -15.98
C SER A 266 19.11 19.58 -17.02
N PHE A 267 20.24 18.98 -16.66
CA PHE A 267 21.36 18.75 -17.56
C PHE A 267 21.32 17.30 -18.03
N ASN A 268 21.09 17.11 -19.32
CA ASN A 268 21.01 15.78 -19.93
C ASN A 268 21.83 15.74 -21.20
N ASN A 269 22.29 14.55 -21.58
CA ASN A 269 22.92 14.34 -22.89
C ASN A 269 21.84 14.37 -23.97
N ALA A 270 21.92 15.32 -24.88
CA ALA A 270 21.11 15.38 -26.09
C ALA A 270 21.90 14.80 -27.26
N ILE A 271 21.21 14.08 -28.14
CA ILE A 271 21.79 13.65 -29.43
C ILE A 271 21.57 14.80 -30.41
N MET A 272 22.66 15.34 -30.91
CA MET A 272 22.65 16.35 -31.96
C MET A 272 23.17 15.74 -33.26
N TYR A 273 22.60 16.13 -34.37
CA TYR A 273 23.08 15.76 -35.70
C TYR A 273 23.86 16.95 -36.27
N ASP A 274 24.90 16.66 -37.05
CA ASP A 274 25.60 17.69 -37.80
C ASP A 274 24.65 18.32 -38.87
N SER A 275 25.07 19.41 -39.47
CA SER A 275 24.30 20.11 -40.52
C SER A 275 24.03 19.25 -41.75
N ALA A 276 24.75 18.15 -41.93
CA ALA A 276 24.53 17.16 -42.98
C ALA A 276 23.61 16.01 -42.56
N GLY A 277 23.19 15.96 -41.26
CA GLY A 277 22.29 14.92 -40.72
C GLY A 277 22.88 13.52 -40.62
N SER A 278 24.18 13.36 -40.78
CA SER A 278 24.84 12.06 -40.99
C SER A 278 25.50 11.47 -39.77
N THR A 279 25.89 12.27 -38.78
CA THR A 279 26.62 11.78 -37.61
C THR A 279 25.99 12.24 -36.30
N PRO A 280 25.39 11.33 -35.52
CA PRO A 280 24.84 11.68 -34.21
C PRO A 280 26.00 11.96 -33.24
N GLN A 281 25.96 13.10 -32.57
CA GLN A 281 26.88 13.47 -31.51
C GLN A 281 26.13 13.66 -30.18
N SER A 282 26.67 13.12 -29.11
CA SER A 282 26.14 13.36 -27.76
C SER A 282 26.74 14.64 -27.20
N SER A 283 25.90 15.59 -26.84
CA SER A 283 26.31 16.85 -26.20
C SER A 283 25.49 17.07 -24.93
N MET A 284 26.11 17.65 -23.92
CA MET A 284 25.39 18.07 -22.72
C MET A 284 24.47 19.24 -23.08
N SER A 285 23.20 19.09 -22.78
CA SER A 285 22.18 20.12 -22.94
C SER A 285 21.58 20.51 -21.60
N ALA A 286 21.10 21.74 -21.50
CA ALA A 286 20.38 22.26 -20.36
C ALA A 286 18.94 22.61 -20.80
N ALA A 287 17.94 22.05 -20.14
CA ALA A 287 16.55 22.31 -20.44
C ALA A 287 15.72 22.39 -19.16
N GLN A 288 14.71 23.26 -19.18
CA GLN A 288 13.65 23.22 -18.20
C GLN A 288 12.70 22.08 -18.58
N GLN A 289 12.56 21.07 -17.74
CA GLN A 289 11.69 19.91 -17.97
C GLN A 289 10.40 19.97 -17.16
N ASP A 290 10.39 20.72 -16.05
CA ASP A 290 9.25 20.78 -15.15
C ASP A 290 8.58 22.16 -15.24
N TYR A 291 7.26 22.14 -15.20
CA TYR A 291 6.44 23.35 -15.18
C TYR A 291 6.27 23.82 -13.74
N ALA A 292 6.87 24.98 -13.39
CA ALA A 292 6.69 25.60 -12.08
C ALA A 292 5.25 26.11 -11.91
N TYR A 293 4.64 25.78 -10.76
CA TYR A 293 3.29 26.21 -10.43
C TYR A 293 3.25 26.92 -9.08
N GLU A 294 3.23 28.26 -9.11
CA GLU A 294 3.33 29.09 -7.90
C GLU A 294 2.10 29.02 -6.99
N ASN A 295 0.90 28.78 -7.57
CA ASN A 295 -0.35 28.77 -6.81
C ASN A 295 -0.63 27.45 -6.09
N ILE A 296 0.33 26.53 -6.02
CA ILE A 296 0.18 25.27 -5.30
C ILE A 296 0.08 25.54 -3.79
N HIS A 297 -0.90 24.92 -3.16
CA HIS A 297 -1.21 25.13 -1.75
C HIS A 297 -1.72 23.85 -1.08
N TRP A 298 -2.03 23.94 0.21
CA TRP A 298 -2.53 22.83 1.00
C TRP A 298 -3.81 22.21 0.43
N GLU A 299 -3.80 20.90 0.22
CA GLU A 299 -5.03 20.11 0.09
C GLU A 299 -5.74 20.09 1.45
N LYS A 300 -7.06 20.23 1.47
CA LYS A 300 -7.87 20.31 2.69
C LYS A 300 -8.89 19.19 2.76
N THR A 301 -8.92 18.49 3.88
CA THR A 301 -9.97 17.52 4.20
C THR A 301 -10.75 18.01 5.41
N GLN A 302 -12.01 18.37 5.20
CA GLN A 302 -12.97 18.63 6.26
C GLN A 302 -13.71 17.34 6.60
N SER A 303 -13.75 17.00 7.88
CA SER A 303 -14.46 15.81 8.37
C SER A 303 -15.40 16.15 9.51
N TRP A 304 -16.50 15.44 9.58
CA TRP A 304 -17.33 15.36 10.78
C TRP A 304 -17.62 13.90 11.10
N ASP A 305 -17.80 13.63 12.38
CA ASP A 305 -17.99 12.32 12.93
C ASP A 305 -19.02 12.39 14.07
N ILE A 306 -19.91 11.39 14.13
CA ILE A 306 -20.87 11.20 15.21
C ILE A 306 -20.73 9.76 15.69
N GLY A 307 -20.54 9.59 16.99
CA GLY A 307 -20.31 8.27 17.57
C GLY A 307 -21.03 8.06 18.90
N VAL A 308 -21.20 6.80 19.23
CA VAL A 308 -21.72 6.32 20.50
C VAL A 308 -20.80 5.26 21.08
N ASP A 309 -20.48 5.38 22.37
CA ASP A 309 -19.79 4.36 23.16
C ASP A 309 -20.75 3.90 24.26
N ALA A 310 -20.95 2.60 24.37
CA ALA A 310 -21.85 2.03 25.39
C ALA A 310 -21.23 0.78 26.01
N ALA A 311 -21.49 0.59 27.32
CA ALA A 311 -21.19 -0.65 28.00
C ALA A 311 -22.43 -1.09 28.81
N PHE A 312 -22.67 -2.39 28.81
CA PHE A 312 -23.86 -2.99 29.43
C PHE A 312 -23.45 -4.13 30.37
N PHE A 313 -24.38 -4.48 31.27
CA PHE A 313 -24.27 -5.65 32.15
C PHE A 313 -23.00 -5.68 32.98
N ASN A 314 -22.72 -4.55 33.69
CA ASN A 314 -21.48 -4.36 34.46
C ASN A 314 -20.21 -4.47 33.61
N ASN A 315 -20.22 -3.79 32.46
CA ASN A 315 -19.11 -3.75 31.47
C ASN A 315 -18.78 -5.12 30.84
N ARG A 316 -19.73 -6.07 30.81
CA ARG A 316 -19.51 -7.33 30.11
C ARG A 316 -19.65 -7.18 28.60
N LEU A 317 -20.60 -6.37 28.14
CA LEU A 317 -20.81 -6.01 26.75
C LEU A 317 -20.30 -4.60 26.52
N ASP A 318 -19.36 -4.41 25.62
CA ASP A 318 -18.93 -3.12 25.09
C ASP A 318 -19.40 -2.97 23.64
N PHE A 319 -19.85 -1.78 23.30
CA PHE A 319 -20.32 -1.41 21.98
C PHE A 319 -19.81 -0.02 21.63
N SER A 320 -19.30 0.14 20.40
CA SER A 320 -18.96 1.44 19.83
C SER A 320 -19.42 1.49 18.39
N ALA A 321 -20.01 2.60 17.98
CA ALA A 321 -20.42 2.82 16.60
C ALA A 321 -20.13 4.27 16.21
N ASP A 322 -19.62 4.45 15.00
CA ASP A 322 -19.28 5.73 14.39
C ASP A 322 -19.85 5.83 12.99
N TYR A 323 -20.28 7.02 12.64
CA TYR A 323 -20.55 7.42 11.26
C TYR A 323 -19.82 8.72 10.96
N TYR A 324 -19.08 8.73 9.86
CA TYR A 324 -18.30 9.89 9.46
C TYR A 324 -18.52 10.27 7.99
N TYR A 325 -18.30 11.55 7.74
CA TYR A 325 -18.26 12.13 6.40
C TYR A 325 -17.00 12.99 6.27
N LYS A 326 -16.26 12.80 5.18
CA LYS A 326 -15.06 13.56 4.85
C LYS A 326 -15.24 14.19 3.48
N LYS A 327 -14.84 15.46 3.34
CA LYS A 327 -14.80 16.17 2.07
C LYS A 327 -13.40 16.69 1.84
N THR A 328 -12.73 16.16 0.83
CA THR A 328 -11.41 16.62 0.39
C THR A 328 -11.60 17.60 -0.76
N THR A 329 -10.98 18.76 -0.65
CA THR A 329 -10.96 19.82 -1.66
C THR A 329 -9.52 20.16 -2.00
N ASP A 330 -9.32 20.76 -3.16
CA ASP A 330 -8.00 21.19 -3.61
C ASP A 330 -7.00 20.00 -3.66
N MET A 331 -7.48 18.82 -4.13
CA MET A 331 -6.68 17.61 -4.22
C MET A 331 -5.42 17.86 -5.04
N LEU A 332 -4.28 17.42 -4.51
CA LEU A 332 -2.98 17.50 -5.17
C LEU A 332 -2.85 16.33 -6.17
N LEU A 333 -3.10 16.62 -7.43
CA LEU A 333 -3.07 15.65 -8.52
C LEU A 333 -2.17 16.14 -9.65
N SER A 334 -1.46 15.19 -10.27
CA SER A 334 -0.70 15.46 -11.47
C SER A 334 -1.65 15.64 -12.66
N VAL A 335 -1.60 16.81 -13.30
CA VAL A 335 -2.52 17.17 -14.38
C VAL A 335 -1.81 17.04 -15.72
N ALA A 336 -2.28 16.10 -16.56
CA ALA A 336 -1.75 15.94 -17.90
C ALA A 336 -1.84 17.26 -18.70
N ILE A 337 -0.73 17.64 -19.31
CA ILE A 337 -0.62 18.77 -20.23
C ILE A 337 -0.26 18.25 -21.63
N PRO A 338 -0.54 18.99 -22.70
CA PRO A 338 -0.21 18.55 -24.06
C PRO A 338 1.29 18.24 -24.19
N SER A 339 1.62 17.08 -24.74
CA SER A 339 3.00 16.59 -24.86
C SER A 339 3.91 17.49 -25.69
N PHE A 340 3.34 18.28 -26.63
CA PHE A 340 4.10 19.22 -27.44
C PHE A 340 4.71 20.38 -26.64
N THR A 341 4.28 20.59 -25.39
CA THR A 341 4.88 21.60 -24.50
C THR A 341 6.28 21.22 -24.01
N GLY A 342 6.62 19.91 -24.06
CA GLY A 342 7.90 19.38 -23.61
C GLY A 342 8.08 19.30 -22.09
N TYR A 343 7.05 19.66 -21.31
CA TYR A 343 7.08 19.61 -19.83
C TYR A 343 6.46 18.33 -19.28
N SER A 344 6.94 17.91 -18.12
CA SER A 344 6.28 16.92 -17.30
C SER A 344 4.94 17.46 -16.76
N ALA A 345 3.98 16.56 -16.52
CA ALA A 345 2.69 16.90 -15.94
C ALA A 345 2.88 17.50 -14.51
N PRO A 346 2.51 18.78 -14.28
CA PRO A 346 2.67 19.40 -12.98
C PRO A 346 1.60 18.95 -11.99
N ASP A 347 1.96 18.90 -10.71
CA ASP A 347 0.98 18.77 -9.64
C ASP A 347 0.21 20.09 -9.47
N ARG A 348 -1.10 20.00 -9.32
CA ARG A 348 -2.00 21.13 -9.12
C ARG A 348 -3.07 20.79 -8.10
N ASN A 349 -3.58 21.83 -7.46
CA ASN A 349 -4.77 21.73 -6.61
C ASN A 349 -6.01 21.66 -7.49
N VAL A 350 -6.42 20.45 -7.87
CA VAL A 350 -7.60 20.19 -8.70
C VAL A 350 -8.39 19.04 -8.12
N GLY A 351 -9.71 19.16 -8.23
CA GLY A 351 -10.58 18.08 -7.83
C GLY A 351 -11.11 18.16 -6.41
N LYS A 352 -12.20 17.44 -6.26
CA LYS A 352 -12.93 17.28 -5.00
C LYS A 352 -13.40 15.86 -4.87
N MET A 353 -13.38 15.35 -3.65
CA MET A 353 -13.82 14.00 -3.32
C MET A 353 -14.57 14.04 -1.99
N HIS A 354 -15.57 13.18 -1.84
CA HIS A 354 -16.13 12.91 -0.53
C HIS A 354 -16.05 11.42 -0.18
N THR A 355 -15.93 11.18 1.12
CA THR A 355 -15.94 9.82 1.70
C THR A 355 -17.00 9.74 2.77
N ARG A 356 -17.83 8.71 2.71
CA ARG A 356 -18.78 8.33 3.76
C ARG A 356 -18.37 6.98 4.30
N GLY A 357 -18.37 6.85 5.61
CA GLY A 357 -18.03 5.58 6.23
C GLY A 357 -18.71 5.40 7.58
N TRP A 358 -18.72 4.16 8.02
CA TRP A 358 -19.21 3.75 9.31
C TRP A 358 -18.32 2.65 9.90
N GLU A 359 -18.28 2.61 11.22
CA GLU A 359 -17.51 1.62 11.97
C GLU A 359 -18.34 1.12 13.15
N VAL A 360 -18.32 -0.18 13.41
CA VAL A 360 -18.99 -0.80 14.55
C VAL A 360 -18.04 -1.76 15.22
N LYS A 361 -17.97 -1.69 16.54
CA LYS A 361 -17.24 -2.62 17.39
C LYS A 361 -18.17 -3.18 18.45
N LEU A 362 -18.08 -4.50 18.68
CA LEU A 362 -18.81 -5.22 19.72
C LEU A 362 -17.82 -6.10 20.49
N GLY A 363 -17.86 -6.05 21.79
CA GLY A 363 -17.05 -6.89 22.66
C GLY A 363 -17.89 -7.51 23.78
N TRP A 364 -17.64 -8.76 24.08
CA TRP A 364 -18.22 -9.43 25.25
C TRP A 364 -17.11 -10.06 26.07
N SER A 365 -17.08 -9.79 27.36
CA SER A 365 -16.13 -10.42 28.28
C SER A 365 -16.83 -10.81 29.58
N ASP A 366 -16.62 -12.04 30.04
CA ASP A 366 -17.20 -12.53 31.27
C ASP A 366 -16.34 -13.63 31.90
N ARG A 367 -16.71 -14.04 33.10
CA ARG A 367 -16.09 -15.13 33.83
C ARG A 367 -17.16 -16.04 34.44
N ILE A 368 -17.08 -17.33 34.14
CA ILE A 368 -17.95 -18.37 34.68
C ILE A 368 -17.08 -19.34 35.47
N GLY A 369 -17.13 -19.28 36.79
CA GLY A 369 -16.27 -20.06 37.65
C GLY A 369 -14.77 -19.77 37.41
N ASP A 370 -14.02 -20.78 37.02
CA ASP A 370 -12.57 -20.65 36.72
C ASP A 370 -12.30 -20.29 35.24
N VAL A 371 -13.33 -20.25 34.39
CA VAL A 371 -13.22 -19.91 32.98
C VAL A 371 -13.43 -18.44 32.76
N SER A 372 -12.45 -17.74 32.23
CA SER A 372 -12.58 -16.38 31.69
C SER A 372 -12.65 -16.43 30.16
N TYR A 373 -13.53 -15.67 29.56
CA TYR A 373 -13.63 -15.59 28.10
C TYR A 373 -13.92 -14.17 27.63
N ALA A 374 -13.38 -13.85 26.47
CA ALA A 374 -13.66 -12.59 25.79
C ALA A 374 -13.76 -12.84 24.28
N VAL A 375 -14.75 -12.20 23.66
CA VAL A 375 -14.96 -12.20 22.22
C VAL A 375 -15.10 -10.76 21.78
N SER A 376 -14.36 -10.36 20.74
CA SER A 376 -14.52 -9.05 20.10
C SER A 376 -14.72 -9.21 18.61
N PHE A 377 -15.51 -8.31 18.05
CA PHE A 377 -15.76 -8.21 16.61
C PHE A 377 -15.83 -6.74 16.22
N ASN A 378 -15.25 -6.39 15.10
CA ASN A 378 -15.38 -5.07 14.49
C ASN A 378 -15.61 -5.22 12.99
N ILE A 379 -16.38 -4.30 12.46
CA ILE A 379 -16.65 -4.18 11.03
C ILE A 379 -16.73 -2.71 10.64
N SER A 380 -16.17 -2.37 9.50
CA SER A 380 -16.22 -1.02 8.95
C SER A 380 -16.38 -1.07 7.43
N ASP A 381 -16.99 -0.02 6.90
CA ASP A 381 -17.05 0.20 5.46
C ASP A 381 -16.97 1.69 5.15
N TYR A 382 -16.41 2.01 3.98
CA TYR A 382 -16.36 3.37 3.48
C TYR A 382 -16.48 3.40 1.96
N LYS A 383 -16.97 4.53 1.46
CA LYS A 383 -17.06 4.78 0.03
C LYS A 383 -16.56 6.20 -0.28
N SER A 384 -15.55 6.28 -1.16
CA SER A 384 -14.94 7.54 -1.59
C SER A 384 -15.33 7.82 -3.03
N ILE A 385 -16.08 8.89 -3.26
CA ILE A 385 -16.58 9.28 -4.59
C ILE A 385 -15.88 10.55 -5.04
N ILE A 386 -15.45 10.57 -6.28
CA ILE A 386 -14.91 11.76 -6.93
C ILE A 386 -16.07 12.68 -7.33
N ASP A 387 -16.07 13.88 -6.76
CA ASP A 387 -17.13 14.87 -7.01
C ASP A 387 -16.83 15.71 -8.26
N ASN A 388 -15.57 16.10 -8.43
CA ASN A 388 -15.16 16.99 -9.51
C ASN A 388 -13.66 16.87 -9.79
N LEU A 389 -13.28 16.82 -11.06
CA LEU A 389 -11.91 16.85 -11.57
C LEU A 389 -11.74 17.89 -12.69
N ASN A 390 -12.66 18.86 -12.79
CA ASN A 390 -12.71 19.85 -13.88
C ASN A 390 -12.76 19.20 -15.27
N GLY A 391 -13.59 18.14 -15.41
CA GLY A 391 -13.73 17.37 -16.66
C GLY A 391 -12.52 16.52 -17.04
N LYS A 392 -11.56 16.36 -16.15
CA LYS A 392 -10.38 15.52 -16.36
C LYS A 392 -10.67 14.08 -15.92
N GLN A 393 -9.96 13.15 -16.54
CA GLN A 393 -9.92 11.75 -16.12
C GLN A 393 -8.46 11.33 -16.00
N GLN A 394 -8.15 10.49 -15.05
CA GLN A 394 -6.82 9.91 -14.90
C GLN A 394 -6.91 8.40 -15.08
N PHE A 395 -6.21 7.90 -16.12
CA PHE A 395 -6.06 6.47 -16.37
C PHE A 395 -4.76 5.98 -15.71
N ASN A 396 -4.86 4.96 -14.88
CA ASN A 396 -3.72 4.37 -14.22
C ASN A 396 -3.23 3.12 -14.99
N SER A 397 -1.94 2.84 -14.89
CA SER A 397 -1.30 1.72 -15.59
C SER A 397 -1.78 0.34 -15.11
N ASP A 398 -2.38 0.25 -13.92
CA ASP A 398 -2.95 -0.97 -13.35
C ASP A 398 -4.33 -1.34 -13.93
N GLY A 399 -4.94 -0.44 -14.71
CA GLY A 399 -6.27 -0.59 -15.28
C GLY A 399 -7.39 0.03 -14.46
N THR A 400 -7.05 0.90 -13.51
CA THR A 400 -8.04 1.71 -12.78
C THR A 400 -8.19 3.10 -13.39
N ILE A 401 -9.29 3.78 -13.03
CA ILE A 401 -9.60 5.15 -13.43
C ILE A 401 -9.97 6.00 -12.22
N ILE A 402 -9.59 7.26 -12.26
CA ILE A 402 -10.11 8.31 -11.40
C ILE A 402 -10.96 9.22 -12.27
N THR A 403 -12.27 9.20 -12.07
CA THR A 403 -13.24 9.95 -12.87
C THR A 403 -14.42 10.43 -12.02
N GLU A 404 -15.03 11.53 -12.43
CA GLU A 404 -16.18 12.13 -11.73
C GLU A 404 -17.36 11.15 -11.64
N GLY A 405 -18.03 11.12 -10.50
CA GLY A 405 -19.16 10.25 -10.19
C GLY A 405 -18.79 8.80 -9.85
N ALA A 406 -17.55 8.39 -10.09
CA ALA A 406 -17.09 7.05 -9.75
C ALA A 406 -16.42 7.01 -8.37
N GLU A 407 -16.32 5.81 -7.82
CA GLU A 407 -15.52 5.57 -6.65
C GLU A 407 -14.03 5.72 -6.99
N TYR A 408 -13.25 6.27 -6.06
CA TYR A 408 -11.81 6.48 -6.25
C TYR A 408 -11.11 5.19 -6.64
N ASN A 409 -10.26 5.24 -7.68
CA ASN A 409 -9.52 4.08 -8.19
C ASN A 409 -10.43 2.91 -8.64
N SER A 410 -11.52 3.20 -9.34
CA SER A 410 -12.40 2.17 -9.90
C SER A 410 -11.73 1.42 -11.05
N TRP A 411 -11.99 0.10 -11.16
CA TRP A 411 -11.62 -0.68 -12.34
C TRP A 411 -12.31 -0.15 -13.57
N TYR A 412 -11.57 -0.04 -14.70
CA TYR A 412 -12.05 0.53 -15.93
C TYR A 412 -11.66 -0.32 -17.14
N GLY A 413 -12.62 -0.81 -17.88
CA GLY A 413 -12.38 -1.71 -19.00
C GLY A 413 -13.66 -2.16 -19.69
N TYR A 414 -13.55 -3.22 -20.44
CA TYR A 414 -14.66 -3.77 -21.22
C TYR A 414 -15.57 -4.65 -20.34
N LYS A 415 -16.88 -4.61 -20.63
CA LYS A 415 -17.80 -5.67 -20.19
C LYS A 415 -17.69 -6.87 -21.10
N THR A 416 -17.97 -8.06 -20.55
CA THR A 416 -17.89 -9.32 -21.27
C THR A 416 -19.16 -10.14 -21.12
N ALA A 417 -19.42 -11.00 -22.12
CA ALA A 417 -20.53 -11.96 -22.15
C ALA A 417 -20.01 -13.41 -22.22
N GLY A 418 -18.87 -13.70 -21.59
CA GLY A 418 -18.25 -15.03 -21.60
C GLY A 418 -17.34 -15.26 -22.80
N LEU A 419 -17.38 -16.44 -23.37
CA LEU A 419 -16.56 -16.85 -24.52
C LEU A 419 -17.46 -17.13 -25.73
N PHE A 420 -16.99 -16.75 -26.93
CA PHE A 420 -17.62 -17.17 -28.16
C PHE A 420 -17.61 -18.70 -28.28
N GLN A 421 -18.77 -19.29 -28.53
CA GLN A 421 -18.88 -20.76 -28.65
C GLN A 421 -18.79 -21.25 -30.08
N THR A 422 -19.36 -20.53 -31.06
CA THR A 422 -19.42 -20.94 -32.47
C THR A 422 -18.96 -19.85 -33.45
N ALA A 423 -18.72 -20.21 -34.70
CA ALA A 423 -18.36 -19.26 -35.76
C ALA A 423 -19.52 -18.36 -36.13
N GLU A 424 -20.75 -18.87 -36.06
CA GLU A 424 -21.98 -18.11 -36.32
C GLU A 424 -22.11 -16.99 -35.29
N GLU A 425 -21.92 -17.31 -34.02
CA GLU A 425 -21.96 -16.32 -32.94
C GLU A 425 -20.92 -15.19 -33.13
N VAL A 426 -19.72 -15.53 -33.63
CA VAL A 426 -18.68 -14.55 -33.95
C VAL A 426 -19.15 -13.65 -35.11
N SER A 427 -19.77 -14.21 -36.16
CA SER A 427 -20.19 -13.46 -37.34
C SER A 427 -21.37 -12.51 -37.10
N GLU A 428 -22.19 -12.79 -36.06
CA GLU A 428 -23.39 -12.03 -35.73
C GLU A 428 -23.16 -10.99 -34.58
N SER A 429 -21.98 -10.96 -34.01
CA SER A 429 -21.67 -10.10 -32.86
C SER A 429 -20.76 -8.93 -33.24
N ALA A 430 -20.86 -7.84 -32.47
CA ALA A 430 -19.86 -6.76 -32.52
C ALA A 430 -18.49 -7.32 -32.07
N LEU A 431 -17.42 -6.94 -32.75
CA LEU A 431 -16.09 -7.48 -32.53
C LEU A 431 -15.09 -6.38 -32.20
N LEU A 432 -14.22 -6.64 -31.23
CA LEU A 432 -13.06 -5.80 -30.93
C LEU A 432 -11.96 -5.95 -32.02
N SER A 433 -11.90 -7.08 -32.69
CA SER A 433 -10.90 -7.37 -33.74
C SER A 433 -11.45 -8.35 -34.76
N ALA A 434 -11.11 -8.13 -36.04
CA ALA A 434 -11.42 -9.06 -37.12
C ALA A 434 -10.74 -10.45 -36.98
N SER A 435 -9.75 -10.58 -36.10
CA SER A 435 -9.07 -11.86 -35.82
C SER A 435 -9.79 -12.72 -34.78
N THR A 436 -10.91 -12.27 -34.24
CA THR A 436 -11.71 -13.00 -33.23
C THR A 436 -12.20 -14.33 -33.76
N LYS A 437 -12.14 -15.37 -32.92
CA LYS A 437 -12.52 -16.75 -33.24
C LYS A 437 -13.33 -17.37 -32.11
N PRO A 438 -14.03 -18.49 -32.36
CA PRO A 438 -14.60 -19.27 -31.26
C PRO A 438 -13.56 -19.58 -30.16
N GLY A 439 -13.97 -19.46 -28.91
CA GLY A 439 -13.12 -19.59 -27.74
C GLY A 439 -12.43 -18.29 -27.30
N ASP A 440 -12.56 -17.20 -28.04
CA ASP A 440 -12.10 -15.87 -27.58
C ASP A 440 -13.13 -15.22 -26.64
N VAL A 441 -12.65 -14.28 -25.83
CA VAL A 441 -13.50 -13.49 -24.91
C VAL A 441 -14.48 -12.65 -25.74
N LYS A 442 -15.77 -12.76 -25.42
CA LYS A 442 -16.85 -12.00 -26.03
C LYS A 442 -17.03 -10.69 -25.29
N TYR A 443 -16.53 -9.62 -25.87
CA TYR A 443 -16.76 -8.25 -25.35
C TYR A 443 -18.14 -7.76 -25.75
N VAL A 444 -18.68 -6.83 -24.98
CA VAL A 444 -20.01 -6.26 -25.19
C VAL A 444 -19.86 -4.85 -25.71
N ASP A 445 -20.53 -4.56 -26.83
CA ASP A 445 -20.76 -3.20 -27.31
C ASP A 445 -21.75 -2.53 -26.36
N VAL A 446 -21.31 -1.53 -25.61
CA VAL A 446 -22.13 -0.83 -24.60
C VAL A 446 -22.50 0.58 -25.03
N SER A 447 -21.75 1.17 -25.98
CA SER A 447 -21.98 2.56 -26.40
C SER A 447 -21.29 2.86 -27.74
N GLY A 448 -21.72 3.93 -28.37
CA GLY A 448 -21.14 4.52 -29.58
C GLY A 448 -21.12 6.05 -29.47
N PRO A 449 -20.85 6.77 -30.57
CA PRO A 449 -20.85 8.23 -30.64
C PRO A 449 -22.11 8.89 -30.09
N ASP A 450 -23.26 8.25 -30.29
CA ASP A 450 -24.58 8.74 -29.85
C ASP A 450 -25.00 8.23 -28.46
N GLY A 451 -24.09 7.56 -27.73
CA GLY A 451 -24.36 6.99 -26.42
C GLY A 451 -25.17 5.69 -26.44
N THR A 452 -25.34 5.06 -27.62
CA THR A 452 -26.01 3.75 -27.79
C THR A 452 -25.07 2.80 -28.54
N PRO A 453 -25.22 1.46 -28.37
CA PRO A 453 -24.45 0.47 -29.12
C PRO A 453 -24.51 0.70 -30.62
N ASP A 454 -23.35 0.71 -31.29
CA ASP A 454 -23.22 1.03 -32.71
C ASP A 454 -22.72 -0.17 -33.58
N GLY A 455 -22.54 -1.34 -32.98
CA GLY A 455 -22.04 -2.55 -33.63
C GLY A 455 -20.51 -2.63 -33.70
N ILE A 456 -19.79 -1.68 -33.13
CA ILE A 456 -18.32 -1.59 -33.15
C ILE A 456 -17.80 -1.49 -31.73
N ILE A 457 -16.90 -2.40 -31.31
CA ILE A 457 -16.26 -2.32 -30.03
C ILE A 457 -14.94 -1.57 -30.13
N ASN A 458 -14.78 -0.48 -29.36
CA ASN A 458 -13.58 0.34 -29.34
C ASN A 458 -13.23 0.89 -27.94
N GLU A 459 -12.03 1.46 -27.81
CA GLU A 459 -11.54 1.95 -26.51
C GLU A 459 -12.21 3.24 -26.04
N THR A 460 -12.82 4.00 -26.92
CA THR A 460 -13.38 5.32 -26.63
C THR A 460 -14.76 5.21 -26.00
N TYR A 461 -15.60 4.31 -26.50
CA TYR A 461 -17.02 4.26 -26.13
C TYR A 461 -17.41 3.03 -25.30
N ASP A 462 -16.67 1.91 -25.41
CA ASP A 462 -17.07 0.64 -24.80
C ASP A 462 -16.37 0.28 -23.49
N ARG A 463 -15.42 1.11 -23.07
CA ARG A 463 -14.84 0.95 -21.73
C ARG A 463 -15.69 1.67 -20.69
N VAL A 464 -16.01 0.98 -19.60
CA VAL A 464 -16.86 1.47 -18.52
C VAL A 464 -16.24 1.18 -17.16
N VAL A 465 -16.78 1.82 -16.12
CA VAL A 465 -16.44 1.50 -14.73
C VAL A 465 -16.99 0.13 -14.38
N LEU A 466 -16.11 -0.79 -14.01
CA LEU A 466 -16.44 -2.20 -13.71
C LEU A 466 -16.64 -2.48 -12.22
N GLY A 467 -16.30 -1.52 -11.37
CA GLY A 467 -16.46 -1.62 -9.92
C GLY A 467 -15.25 -1.09 -9.16
N SER A 468 -15.33 -1.10 -7.83
CA SER A 468 -14.27 -0.61 -6.96
C SER A 468 -13.10 -1.58 -6.90
N SER A 469 -11.86 -1.06 -6.91
CA SER A 469 -10.65 -1.81 -6.57
C SER A 469 -10.38 -1.81 -5.06
N LEU A 470 -11.05 -0.94 -4.31
CA LEU A 470 -10.86 -0.80 -2.88
C LEU A 470 -11.64 -1.89 -2.10
N PRO A 471 -11.10 -2.31 -0.95
CA PRO A 471 -11.78 -3.28 -0.11
C PRO A 471 -12.99 -2.66 0.61
N HIS A 472 -14.08 -3.43 0.70
CA HIS A 472 -15.30 -3.09 1.43
C HIS A 472 -15.62 -4.13 2.49
N TYR A 473 -16.32 -3.69 3.54
CA TYR A 473 -16.68 -4.53 4.69
C TYR A 473 -15.43 -5.15 5.32
N LEU A 474 -14.52 -4.28 5.75
CA LEU A 474 -13.33 -4.68 6.51
C LEU A 474 -13.78 -5.15 7.88
N TYR A 475 -13.45 -6.38 8.25
CA TYR A 475 -13.85 -6.92 9.54
C TYR A 475 -12.71 -7.67 10.23
N GLY A 476 -12.81 -7.77 11.53
CA GLY A 476 -11.89 -8.54 12.33
C GLY A 476 -12.44 -8.83 13.71
N GLY A 477 -11.74 -9.68 14.43
CA GLY A 477 -12.15 -10.02 15.78
C GLY A 477 -11.16 -10.92 16.48
N SER A 478 -11.43 -11.12 17.76
CA SER A 478 -10.62 -12.00 18.60
C SER A 478 -11.48 -12.85 19.52
N ILE A 479 -10.99 -14.03 19.85
CA ILE A 479 -11.54 -14.91 20.87
C ILE A 479 -10.42 -15.21 21.85
N SER A 480 -10.66 -15.02 23.14
CA SER A 480 -9.72 -15.34 24.20
C SER A 480 -10.39 -16.20 25.28
N LEU A 481 -9.73 -17.26 25.70
CA LEU A 481 -10.18 -18.16 26.74
C LEU A 481 -9.08 -18.36 27.75
N GLY A 482 -9.42 -18.37 29.03
CA GLY A 482 -8.50 -18.66 30.14
C GLY A 482 -9.12 -19.65 31.11
N TRP A 483 -8.38 -20.69 31.48
CA TRP A 483 -8.82 -21.69 32.44
C TRP A 483 -7.62 -22.30 33.20
N LYS A 484 -7.57 -22.10 34.51
CA LYS A 484 -6.59 -22.71 35.41
C LYS A 484 -5.13 -22.66 34.91
N GLY A 485 -4.71 -21.53 34.37
CA GLY A 485 -3.37 -21.35 33.78
C GLY A 485 -3.26 -21.62 32.29
N LEU A 486 -4.21 -22.34 31.69
CA LEU A 486 -4.32 -22.47 30.23
C LEU A 486 -4.88 -21.17 29.66
N SER A 487 -4.27 -20.69 28.59
CA SER A 487 -4.74 -19.56 27.80
C SER A 487 -4.83 -19.94 26.31
N PHE A 488 -5.90 -19.55 25.68
CA PHE A 488 -6.11 -19.63 24.24
C PHE A 488 -6.47 -18.28 23.71
N SER A 489 -5.90 -17.87 22.58
CA SER A 489 -6.36 -16.72 21.83
C SER A 489 -6.34 -17.01 20.34
N LEU A 490 -7.35 -16.49 19.65
CA LEU A 490 -7.49 -16.51 18.20
C LEU A 490 -7.76 -15.10 17.72
N LEU A 491 -7.05 -14.67 16.69
CA LEU A 491 -7.24 -13.41 16.00
C LEU A 491 -7.58 -13.71 14.54
N PHE A 492 -8.60 -13.05 14.00
CA PHE A 492 -8.97 -13.13 12.59
C PHE A 492 -9.27 -11.77 12.01
N ASN A 493 -9.09 -11.64 10.69
CA ASN A 493 -9.52 -10.49 9.91
C ASN A 493 -10.02 -10.93 8.54
N GLY A 494 -10.66 -10.02 7.82
CA GLY A 494 -11.14 -10.31 6.49
C GLY A 494 -11.65 -9.07 5.75
N VAL A 495 -11.94 -9.30 4.49
CA VAL A 495 -12.53 -8.36 3.55
C VAL A 495 -13.78 -8.99 2.97
N GLY A 496 -14.94 -8.36 3.15
CA GLY A 496 -16.22 -8.93 2.71
C GLY A 496 -16.45 -8.79 1.20
N LYS A 497 -15.86 -7.75 0.57
CA LYS A 497 -15.98 -7.52 -0.87
C LYS A 497 -14.77 -6.77 -1.41
N GLN A 498 -14.12 -7.34 -2.41
CA GLN A 498 -13.07 -6.68 -3.20
C GLN A 498 -12.96 -7.38 -4.56
N LEU A 499 -12.65 -6.61 -5.59
CA LEU A 499 -12.29 -7.12 -6.91
C LEU A 499 -10.80 -6.90 -7.15
N SER A 500 -10.10 -7.97 -7.50
CA SER A 500 -8.69 -7.91 -7.89
C SER A 500 -8.53 -8.34 -9.34
N ARG A 501 -7.71 -7.60 -10.09
CA ARG A 501 -7.33 -7.97 -11.44
C ARG A 501 -6.29 -9.10 -11.38
N LEU A 502 -6.54 -10.16 -12.13
CA LEU A 502 -5.52 -11.17 -12.36
C LEU A 502 -4.39 -10.60 -13.23
N THR A 503 -3.16 -10.71 -12.77
CA THR A 503 -1.99 -10.20 -13.49
C THR A 503 -1.69 -11.05 -14.73
N GLU A 504 -0.97 -10.48 -15.71
CA GLU A 504 -0.59 -11.20 -16.93
C GLU A 504 0.14 -12.50 -16.65
N SER A 505 0.99 -12.54 -15.62
CA SER A 505 1.70 -13.75 -15.20
C SER A 505 0.77 -14.87 -14.71
N MET A 506 -0.43 -14.53 -14.24
CA MET A 506 -1.45 -15.50 -13.80
C MET A 506 -2.32 -15.99 -14.95
N ILE A 507 -2.55 -15.15 -15.97
CA ILE A 507 -3.55 -15.42 -17.01
C ILE A 507 -2.96 -15.73 -18.39
N ARG A 508 -1.67 -15.51 -18.62
CA ARG A 508 -1.01 -15.79 -19.91
C ARG A 508 -0.04 -16.97 -19.83
N PRO A 509 -0.52 -18.21 -19.76
CA PRO A 509 0.34 -19.36 -19.51
C PRO A 509 1.30 -19.69 -20.65
N MET A 510 0.95 -19.32 -21.89
CA MET A 510 1.68 -19.72 -23.09
C MET A 510 2.49 -18.60 -23.74
N GLN A 511 2.42 -17.38 -23.21
CA GLN A 511 3.06 -16.24 -23.85
C GLN A 511 4.58 -16.26 -23.67
N GLY A 512 5.27 -16.61 -24.73
CA GLY A 512 6.73 -16.44 -24.87
C GLY A 512 7.60 -17.20 -23.90
N GLN A 513 7.08 -17.71 -22.77
CA GLN A 513 7.90 -18.24 -21.67
C GLN A 513 7.47 -19.62 -21.16
N TRP A 514 6.53 -20.31 -21.79
CA TRP A 514 6.11 -21.65 -21.39
C TRP A 514 5.73 -21.76 -19.90
N LEU A 515 5.09 -20.71 -19.37
CA LEU A 515 4.65 -20.71 -17.99
C LEU A 515 3.32 -21.44 -17.89
N PRO A 516 3.27 -22.60 -17.22
CA PRO A 516 2.00 -23.18 -16.87
C PRO A 516 1.32 -22.31 -15.81
N ALA A 517 0.04 -21.98 -16.02
CA ALA A 517 -0.82 -21.46 -14.98
C ALA A 517 -1.89 -22.52 -14.67
N PRO A 518 -1.53 -23.61 -13.99
CA PRO A 518 -2.43 -24.75 -13.79
C PRO A 518 -3.72 -24.33 -13.09
N SER A 519 -3.66 -23.34 -12.20
CA SER A 519 -4.82 -22.81 -11.46
C SER A 519 -5.89 -22.13 -12.33
N VAL A 520 -5.56 -21.71 -13.56
CA VAL A 520 -6.55 -21.16 -14.51
C VAL A 520 -6.87 -22.13 -15.66
N LEU A 521 -5.96 -23.04 -15.97
CA LEU A 521 -6.11 -23.97 -17.09
C LEU A 521 -6.76 -25.30 -16.70
N LEU A 522 -6.67 -25.69 -15.45
CA LEU A 522 -7.22 -26.94 -14.93
C LEU A 522 -8.19 -26.65 -13.79
N ASN A 523 -9.27 -27.41 -13.76
CA ASN A 523 -10.16 -27.51 -12.60
C ASN A 523 -9.48 -28.28 -11.48
N ASP A 524 -10.02 -28.22 -10.27
CA ASP A 524 -9.48 -28.96 -9.09
C ASP A 524 -9.41 -30.48 -9.30
N ASN A 525 -10.27 -31.02 -10.16
CA ASN A 525 -10.27 -32.45 -10.54
C ASN A 525 -9.28 -32.78 -11.67
N GLY A 526 -8.47 -31.81 -12.13
CA GLY A 526 -7.51 -31.96 -13.21
C GLY A 526 -8.11 -31.93 -14.63
N SER A 527 -9.42 -31.71 -14.79
CA SER A 527 -10.03 -31.55 -16.11
C SER A 527 -9.69 -30.16 -16.70
N ARG A 528 -9.78 -30.06 -18.03
CA ARG A 528 -9.51 -28.80 -18.75
C ARG A 528 -10.52 -27.71 -18.36
N ASN A 529 -10.02 -26.53 -18.08
CA ASN A 529 -10.83 -25.34 -17.78
C ASN A 529 -10.74 -24.29 -18.91
N TYR A 530 -10.25 -24.65 -20.07
CA TYR A 530 -10.12 -23.75 -21.21
C TYR A 530 -10.93 -24.24 -22.42
N TRP A 531 -11.42 -23.31 -23.23
CA TRP A 531 -12.13 -23.61 -24.45
C TRP A 531 -11.20 -24.30 -25.46
N SER A 532 -11.66 -25.38 -26.10
CA SER A 532 -10.88 -26.13 -27.08
C SER A 532 -11.78 -26.83 -28.09
N VAL A 533 -11.32 -26.94 -29.34
CA VAL A 533 -11.98 -27.73 -30.40
C VAL A 533 -12.05 -29.23 -30.06
N TYR A 534 -11.28 -29.69 -29.08
CA TYR A 534 -11.26 -31.08 -28.61
C TYR A 534 -12.18 -31.31 -27.42
N ASN A 535 -12.90 -30.30 -26.96
CA ASN A 535 -13.89 -30.42 -25.89
C ASN A 535 -15.28 -30.68 -26.46
N THR A 536 -16.19 -31.22 -25.64
CA THR A 536 -17.62 -31.23 -25.98
C THR A 536 -18.20 -29.82 -25.84
N ALA A 537 -19.41 -29.59 -26.39
CA ALA A 537 -20.11 -28.31 -26.27
C ALA A 537 -20.32 -27.93 -24.78
N GLU A 538 -20.70 -28.91 -23.94
CA GLU A 538 -20.91 -28.71 -22.50
C GLU A 538 -19.59 -28.33 -21.80
N GLN A 539 -18.48 -28.95 -22.15
CA GLN A 539 -17.16 -28.64 -21.60
C GLN A 539 -16.72 -27.21 -22.01
N ASN A 540 -16.97 -26.82 -23.26
CA ASN A 540 -16.66 -25.46 -23.73
C ASN A 540 -17.56 -24.42 -23.08
N ALA A 541 -18.84 -24.69 -22.89
CA ALA A 541 -19.77 -23.80 -22.18
C ALA A 541 -19.38 -23.60 -20.70
N ALA A 542 -18.79 -24.64 -20.08
CA ALA A 542 -18.31 -24.59 -18.68
C ALA A 542 -16.90 -24.00 -18.55
N ALA A 543 -16.14 -23.85 -19.65
CA ALA A 543 -14.78 -23.33 -19.61
C ALA A 543 -14.73 -21.88 -19.15
N SER A 544 -13.91 -21.58 -18.14
CA SER A 544 -13.70 -20.22 -17.63
C SER A 544 -12.43 -19.55 -18.17
N TYR A 545 -11.69 -20.23 -19.06
CA TYR A 545 -10.50 -19.69 -19.72
C TYR A 545 -10.64 -19.75 -21.24
N PRO A 546 -10.21 -18.69 -21.97
CA PRO A 546 -10.34 -18.65 -23.43
C PRO A 546 -9.47 -19.73 -24.11
N ARG A 547 -9.65 -19.88 -25.41
CA ARG A 547 -8.83 -20.79 -26.21
C ARG A 547 -7.34 -20.48 -26.04
N LEU A 548 -6.53 -21.52 -26.00
CA LEU A 548 -5.08 -21.38 -25.98
C LEU A 548 -4.57 -21.03 -27.37
N SER A 549 -3.69 -20.06 -27.47
CA SER A 549 -3.03 -19.65 -28.70
C SER A 549 -1.57 -19.31 -28.43
N HIS A 550 -0.70 -19.72 -29.34
CA HIS A 550 0.74 -19.46 -29.24
C HIS A 550 1.15 -18.13 -29.91
N GLN A 551 0.32 -17.56 -30.76
CA GLN A 551 0.67 -16.35 -31.53
C GLN A 551 -0.46 -15.32 -31.58
N GLY A 552 -0.13 -14.09 -31.25
CA GLY A 552 -0.67 -12.80 -31.67
C GLY A 552 -2.18 -12.50 -31.61
N GLY A 553 -3.04 -13.45 -31.91
CA GLY A 553 -4.50 -13.25 -31.91
C GLY A 553 -5.11 -13.18 -30.51
N GLU A 554 -4.44 -13.78 -29.54
CA GLU A 554 -4.87 -13.83 -28.14
C GLU A 554 -4.71 -12.53 -27.35
N TYR A 555 -3.99 -11.53 -27.87
CA TYR A 555 -3.85 -10.24 -27.17
C TYR A 555 -5.18 -9.58 -26.87
N ASN A 556 -6.19 -9.84 -27.68
CA ASN A 556 -7.54 -9.33 -27.44
C ASN A 556 -8.21 -10.01 -26.24
N ASN A 557 -7.87 -11.26 -25.93
CA ASN A 557 -8.42 -11.99 -24.79
C ASN A 557 -7.98 -11.43 -23.44
N TYR A 558 -6.89 -10.66 -23.39
CA TYR A 558 -6.29 -10.16 -22.14
C TYR A 558 -6.49 -8.65 -21.91
N LYS A 559 -7.39 -8.03 -22.69
CA LYS A 559 -7.75 -6.64 -22.44
C LYS A 559 -8.39 -6.49 -21.06
N MET A 560 -8.17 -5.33 -20.44
CA MET A 560 -8.79 -5.02 -19.15
C MET A 560 -10.30 -5.12 -19.25
N SER A 561 -10.87 -6.04 -18.48
CA SER A 561 -12.31 -6.38 -18.53
C SER A 561 -12.75 -7.02 -17.22
N ASP A 562 -14.05 -7.11 -17.01
CA ASP A 562 -14.65 -7.84 -15.89
C ASP A 562 -14.34 -9.35 -15.92
N TYR A 563 -13.99 -9.90 -17.08
CA TYR A 563 -13.58 -11.32 -17.23
C TYR A 563 -12.39 -11.67 -16.32
N TRP A 564 -11.44 -10.75 -16.19
CA TRP A 564 -10.22 -10.94 -15.40
C TRP A 564 -10.27 -10.29 -14.02
N LEU A 565 -11.44 -9.79 -13.61
CA LEU A 565 -11.69 -9.35 -12.24
C LEU A 565 -12.26 -10.52 -11.44
N LYS A 566 -11.58 -10.89 -10.37
CA LYS A 566 -12.02 -11.95 -9.46
C LYS A 566 -12.25 -11.40 -8.07
N SER A 567 -13.20 -12.02 -7.36
CA SER A 567 -13.40 -11.71 -5.95
C SER A 567 -12.16 -12.09 -5.16
N SER A 568 -11.59 -11.12 -4.47
CA SER A 568 -10.52 -11.31 -3.48
C SER A 568 -11.04 -11.10 -2.05
N ALA A 569 -12.33 -11.33 -1.83
CA ALA A 569 -12.92 -11.40 -0.49
C ALA A 569 -12.36 -12.61 0.26
N TYR A 570 -12.04 -12.43 1.54
CA TYR A 570 -11.45 -13.49 2.35
C TYR A 570 -11.73 -13.32 3.84
N MET A 571 -11.58 -14.39 4.59
CA MET A 571 -11.42 -14.41 6.05
C MET A 571 -10.14 -15.18 6.39
N ARG A 572 -9.24 -14.52 7.11
CA ARG A 572 -7.96 -15.10 7.51
C ARG A 572 -7.89 -15.25 9.02
N ILE A 573 -7.52 -16.42 9.49
CA ILE A 573 -7.06 -16.62 10.85
C ILE A 573 -5.63 -16.08 10.90
N LYS A 574 -5.44 -14.95 11.59
CA LYS A 574 -4.14 -14.25 11.66
C LYS A 574 -3.21 -14.86 12.68
N ASN A 575 -3.77 -15.29 13.81
CA ASN A 575 -2.96 -15.79 14.89
C ASN A 575 -3.75 -16.76 15.77
N ILE A 576 -3.11 -17.84 16.16
CA ILE A 576 -3.57 -18.75 17.22
C ILE A 576 -2.46 -18.85 18.24
N ASN A 577 -2.74 -18.51 19.50
CA ASN A 577 -1.82 -18.68 20.60
C ASN A 577 -2.42 -19.61 21.67
N VAL A 578 -1.68 -20.63 22.05
CA VAL A 578 -2.01 -21.53 23.17
C VAL A 578 -0.86 -21.47 24.17
N GLY A 579 -1.16 -21.11 25.41
CA GLY A 579 -0.15 -20.99 26.44
C GLY A 579 -0.58 -21.62 27.76
N TYR A 580 0.38 -22.08 28.53
CA TYR A 580 0.15 -22.58 29.88
C TYR A 580 1.07 -21.88 30.87
N THR A 581 0.47 -21.25 31.87
CA THR A 581 1.18 -20.64 32.99
C THR A 581 1.24 -21.63 34.13
N VAL A 582 2.44 -22.07 34.47
CA VAL A 582 2.67 -23.03 35.53
C VAL A 582 2.32 -22.38 36.88
N PRO A 583 1.57 -23.09 37.78
CA PRO A 583 1.19 -22.55 39.07
C PRO A 583 2.39 -22.11 39.90
N LYS A 584 2.29 -20.94 40.54
CA LYS A 584 3.37 -20.37 41.37
C LYS A 584 3.91 -21.33 42.41
N LYS A 585 3.05 -22.18 43.02
CA LYS A 585 3.45 -23.20 44.01
C LYS A 585 4.49 -24.19 43.48
N ILE A 586 4.52 -24.44 42.16
CA ILE A 586 5.47 -25.36 41.52
C ILE A 586 6.79 -24.64 41.24
N VAL A 587 6.72 -23.50 40.58
CA VAL A 587 7.91 -22.75 40.12
C VAL A 587 8.69 -22.10 41.25
N SER A 588 8.03 -21.71 42.35
CA SER A 588 8.69 -21.13 43.51
C SER A 588 9.65 -22.08 44.20
N LYS A 589 9.46 -23.40 44.05
CA LYS A 589 10.37 -24.43 44.59
C LYS A 589 11.77 -24.39 43.95
N VAL A 590 11.89 -23.82 42.77
CA VAL A 590 13.16 -23.68 42.00
C VAL A 590 13.60 -22.22 41.89
N GLY A 591 13.07 -21.32 42.73
CA GLY A 591 13.46 -19.92 42.80
C GLY A 591 12.91 -19.03 41.69
N ILE A 592 11.94 -19.53 40.87
CA ILE A 592 11.34 -18.80 39.76
C ILE A 592 10.01 -18.17 40.20
N LYS A 593 9.77 -16.90 39.87
CA LYS A 593 8.52 -16.18 40.19
C LYS A 593 7.37 -16.47 39.22
N GLY A 594 7.69 -16.90 38.01
CA GLY A 594 6.69 -17.27 37.01
C GLY A 594 7.31 -18.02 35.85
N LEU A 595 6.56 -18.98 35.29
CA LEU A 595 6.92 -19.75 34.10
C LEU A 595 5.68 -19.89 33.22
N ARG A 596 5.79 -19.47 31.97
CA ARG A 596 4.77 -19.70 30.94
C ARG A 596 5.43 -20.34 29.72
N VAL A 597 4.81 -21.39 29.19
CA VAL A 597 5.16 -21.99 27.89
C VAL A 597 4.03 -21.72 26.92
N TYR A 598 4.36 -21.47 25.66
CA TYR A 598 3.35 -21.18 24.66
C TYR A 598 3.76 -21.61 23.26
N VAL A 599 2.74 -21.84 22.45
CA VAL A 599 2.84 -22.06 21.00
C VAL A 599 2.04 -20.96 20.32
N ASN A 600 2.64 -20.33 19.33
CA ASN A 600 2.02 -19.32 18.49
C ASN A 600 2.07 -19.76 17.02
N ILE A 601 0.96 -19.65 16.32
CA ILE A 601 0.85 -19.96 14.89
C ILE A 601 0.33 -18.71 14.20
N ASP A 602 1.14 -18.12 13.34
CA ASP A 602 0.76 -16.98 12.52
C ASP A 602 0.30 -17.43 11.14
N ASP A 603 -0.74 -16.79 10.63
CA ASP A 603 -1.37 -17.03 9.33
C ASP A 603 -1.69 -18.53 9.04
N PRO A 604 -2.32 -19.28 9.97
CA PRO A 604 -2.55 -20.71 9.81
C PRO A 604 -3.46 -21.04 8.63
N TYR A 605 -4.47 -20.21 8.34
CA TYR A 605 -5.43 -20.51 7.28
C TYR A 605 -6.14 -19.25 6.76
N CYS A 606 -6.41 -19.24 5.44
CA CYS A 606 -7.23 -18.26 4.75
C CYS A 606 -8.43 -18.96 4.10
N PHE A 607 -9.63 -18.48 4.36
CA PHE A 607 -10.87 -18.90 3.70
C PHE A 607 -11.17 -17.90 2.60
N ASP A 608 -11.16 -18.32 1.36
CA ASP A 608 -11.41 -17.47 0.20
C ASP A 608 -11.96 -18.28 -0.99
N SER A 609 -12.39 -17.59 -2.02
CA SER A 609 -12.80 -18.14 -3.31
C SER A 609 -11.91 -17.64 -4.46
N TYR A 610 -10.71 -17.19 -4.12
CA TYR A 610 -9.74 -16.70 -5.08
C TYR A 610 -9.13 -17.85 -5.89
N LEU A 611 -8.17 -17.57 -6.75
CA LEU A 611 -7.49 -18.59 -7.55
C LEU A 611 -6.72 -19.58 -6.66
N SER A 612 -6.95 -20.88 -6.88
CA SER A 612 -6.23 -21.94 -6.15
C SER A 612 -4.70 -21.77 -6.27
N GLY A 613 -4.01 -21.84 -5.14
CA GLY A 613 -2.57 -21.65 -5.05
C GLY A 613 -2.10 -20.19 -4.99
N TRP A 614 -3.01 -19.23 -4.97
CA TRP A 614 -2.72 -17.80 -4.86
C TRP A 614 -3.40 -17.21 -3.63
N ASP A 615 -2.76 -16.22 -3.02
CA ASP A 615 -3.31 -15.55 -1.85
C ASP A 615 -4.14 -14.32 -2.28
N PRO A 616 -5.38 -14.15 -1.79
CA PRO A 616 -6.25 -13.04 -2.20
C PRO A 616 -5.75 -11.65 -1.77
N GLU A 617 -4.92 -11.57 -0.72
CA GLU A 617 -4.35 -10.32 -0.21
C GLU A 617 -3.02 -10.00 -0.90
N ALA A 618 -2.17 -11.00 -1.10
CA ALA A 618 -0.83 -10.83 -1.67
C ALA A 618 -0.81 -10.91 -3.21
N GLY A 619 -1.80 -11.53 -3.83
CA GLY A 619 -1.87 -11.72 -5.28
C GLY A 619 -0.65 -12.47 -5.81
N ALA A 620 -0.06 -11.95 -6.90
CA ALA A 620 1.13 -12.54 -7.54
C ALA A 620 2.47 -11.96 -7.00
N SER A 621 2.43 -11.01 -6.07
CA SER A 621 3.62 -10.25 -5.69
C SER A 621 4.47 -10.92 -4.60
N THR A 622 3.84 -11.66 -3.70
CA THR A 622 4.51 -12.29 -2.56
C THR A 622 3.69 -13.46 -2.01
N TYR A 623 4.27 -14.18 -1.07
CA TYR A 623 3.61 -15.27 -0.35
C TYR A 623 3.46 -14.90 1.12
N ILE A 624 2.30 -15.20 1.71
CA ILE A 624 2.10 -15.12 3.15
C ILE A 624 2.55 -16.44 3.76
N THR A 625 3.58 -16.38 4.59
CA THR A 625 4.18 -17.57 5.21
C THR A 625 3.49 -17.91 6.53
N ARG A 626 3.21 -19.18 6.73
CA ARG A 626 2.78 -19.71 8.03
C ARG A 626 3.99 -19.84 8.95
N THR A 627 3.91 -19.24 10.15
CA THR A 627 5.00 -19.27 11.11
C THR A 627 4.57 -19.97 12.39
N TYR A 628 5.40 -20.89 12.88
CA TYR A 628 5.22 -21.57 14.16
C TYR A 628 6.29 -21.10 15.13
N THR A 629 5.87 -20.57 16.27
CA THR A 629 6.78 -20.09 17.32
C THR A 629 6.50 -20.84 18.63
N PHE A 630 7.55 -21.37 19.22
CA PHE A 630 7.51 -21.97 20.54
C PHE A 630 8.27 -21.05 21.48
N GLY A 631 7.66 -20.69 22.60
CA GLY A 631 8.26 -19.75 23.52
C GLY A 631 8.12 -20.15 24.99
N VAL A 632 9.07 -19.67 25.78
CA VAL A 632 9.10 -19.84 27.24
C VAL A 632 9.38 -18.48 27.87
N ASP A 633 8.46 -18.02 28.73
CA ASP A 633 8.62 -16.81 29.54
C ASP A 633 8.98 -17.20 30.96
N ILE A 634 10.12 -16.73 31.45
CA ILE A 634 10.59 -16.99 32.81
C ILE A 634 10.71 -15.65 33.55
N LYS A 635 10.12 -15.58 34.73
CA LYS A 635 10.24 -14.43 35.64
C LYS A 635 11.04 -14.85 36.90
N PHE A 636 12.12 -14.17 37.14
CA PHE A 636 12.97 -14.38 38.28
C PHE A 636 12.62 -13.46 39.47
#